data_f26aab9aab0a86dc34ef678b0882a0fa
#
_entry.id   f26aab9aab0a86dc34ef678b0882a0fa
#
_cell.length_a   1.000
_cell.length_b   1.000
_cell.length_c   1.000
_cell.angle_alpha   90.00
_cell.angle_beta   90.00
_cell.angle_gamma   90.00
#
_symmetry.space_group_name_H-M   'P 1'
#
loop_
_entity.id
_entity.type
_entity.pdbx_description
1 polymer ?
#
loop_
_entity_poly.entity_id
_entity_poly.type
_entity_poly.pdbx_seq_one_letter_code
_entity_poly.pdbx_strand_id
1 'polypeptide(L)'
;AAKRALLFEKSAVKYGEFTGPKPPANYGAGRFVRIGGAQPYEAPLFAPFQNGSIKGAFDGNEVVWPPFTPDRELFMPEVIKRKRGSGFEDSLHASSLDPTVAEQAMDAAMLIADEIEQARNNPDKLVLARRGFSQSIDPCAMEPDNCTAWYDAKNRSLYIMTATQSPAGVASGAAAMVKDNSQAPVERIILLTGSTVGYGSKDYSVFPYYAIAACLYSDGMPVRMANNRYEQFQLGMKRHSIEMDVTITADRKTGKFEVLKGAYVCNGGGRENLSVAVSHVAARGAQSIYYFPKSDLTAVALATRAVEAGSMRGFGSLQSLSVTEVMVDEIAGELGLDPIELRRRNALREGWQNTQGGVQAGDPRLLEMLDLAAKYPLWVNRQKAKADFEAANPGKRYGVGFAQVQQVYGSSGDPSILVLEFDSNGKLSMRHCVQEIGTGATTAQQVMVWQALGKAPDEVEFGVTEFPELPLTSAWADQKLQDEYSKNNPYWVPSIVPDMSSSSSVYYIGFATRQAARFLLEFTLWPAARAIWSEGAGGGAMSSFNVQLADLRIGPDGLGGAGMKPIAFEQLARKAHEMGLITGVAVHTYSRWEWARAEFDIPGVGLRNLPIDALAVRYGDGAPAALKNRMTVAGYDFIKRKSATYPPTQRSSAGPTTYTPASYIVELNVNTFTGQVQVMSHHGLMDPGTMIVPELVSGQLQGGAAMGIGHALMEELPLYEDGPGNGTWNFNRYTLPRARDVAVWTQTADYLPPLSETSPPKGLAELGMVPMVAAVSNALSHAVGKRFYHYPVTPQKIKEALSQTASSVVSGEALREQQANQ
;
A
#
# COMPACT_ATOMS: atom_id res chain seq x y z
N ALA A 1 -28.81 33.88 14.07
CA ALA A 1 -28.32 34.81 13.03
C ALA A 1 -27.36 34.13 12.06
N ALA A 2 -26.27 33.51 12.51
CA ALA A 2 -25.31 32.82 11.64
C ALA A 2 -25.94 31.67 10.81
N LYS A 3 -26.86 30.91 11.42
CA LYS A 3 -27.55 29.80 10.72
C LYS A 3 -28.53 30.33 9.64
N ARG A 4 -29.05 31.56 9.77
CA ARG A 4 -29.87 32.21 8.75
C ARG A 4 -29.04 32.88 7.65
N ALA A 5 -27.84 33.35 7.96
CA ALA A 5 -26.91 33.87 6.97
C ALA A 5 -26.27 32.73 6.11
N LEU A 6 -26.25 31.50 6.63
CA LEU A 6 -25.84 30.29 5.93
C LEU A 6 -27.01 29.56 5.23
N LEU A 7 -28.23 30.10 5.27
CA LEU A 7 -29.29 29.65 4.39
C LEU A 7 -28.93 30.12 2.98
N PHE A 8 -28.12 29.29 2.32
CA PHE A 8 -27.99 29.36 0.88
C PHE A 8 -29.40 29.30 0.29
N GLU A 9 -29.83 30.37 -0.33
CA GLU A 9 -30.93 30.24 -1.26
C GLU A 9 -30.58 29.13 -2.23
N LYS A 10 -31.47 28.16 -2.42
CA LYS A 10 -31.26 27.06 -3.41
C LYS A 10 -30.89 27.63 -4.79
N SER A 11 -31.24 28.86 -5.08
CA SER A 11 -30.86 29.62 -6.27
C SER A 11 -29.41 30.12 -6.29
N ALA A 12 -28.70 30.17 -5.14
CA ALA A 12 -27.30 30.60 -5.08
C ALA A 12 -26.32 29.49 -5.41
N VAL A 13 -26.71 28.21 -5.28
CA VAL A 13 -25.92 27.07 -5.67
C VAL A 13 -26.35 26.58 -7.05
N LYS A 14 -25.99 27.31 -8.07
CA LYS A 14 -26.13 26.83 -9.45
C LYS A 14 -25.00 25.88 -9.75
N TYR A 15 -25.30 24.61 -9.67
CA TYR A 15 -24.41 23.58 -10.22
C TYR A 15 -24.27 23.86 -11.74
N GLY A 16 -23.07 24.28 -12.15
CA GLY A 16 -22.73 24.44 -13.57
C GLY A 16 -22.30 25.85 -14.01
N GLU A 17 -22.56 26.93 -13.26
CA GLU A 17 -21.97 28.24 -13.54
C GLU A 17 -20.84 28.54 -12.55
N PHE A 18 -19.64 28.09 -12.89
CA PHE A 18 -18.45 28.49 -12.16
C PHE A 18 -18.03 29.89 -12.65
N THR A 19 -18.13 30.90 -11.78
CA THR A 19 -17.67 32.26 -12.09
C THR A 19 -16.18 32.49 -11.80
N GLY A 20 -15.50 31.50 -11.27
CA GLY A 20 -14.05 31.47 -11.06
C GLY A 20 -13.29 30.81 -12.22
N PRO A 21 -11.98 30.62 -12.10
CA PRO A 21 -11.20 29.82 -13.06
C PRO A 21 -11.83 28.44 -13.15
N LYS A 22 -12.11 27.98 -14.38
CA LYS A 22 -12.66 26.63 -14.61
C LYS A 22 -11.74 25.60 -13.96
N PRO A 23 -12.27 24.63 -13.19
CA PRO A 23 -11.47 23.53 -12.71
C PRO A 23 -10.85 22.79 -13.92
N PRO A 24 -9.65 22.23 -13.79
CA PRO A 24 -9.05 21.44 -14.86
C PRO A 24 -9.99 20.28 -15.23
N ALA A 25 -9.99 19.86 -16.48
CA ALA A 25 -10.78 18.70 -16.95
C ALA A 25 -10.32 17.41 -16.27
N ASN A 26 -9.04 17.35 -15.90
CA ASN A 26 -8.44 16.26 -15.12
C ASN A 26 -7.39 16.81 -14.16
N TYR A 27 -7.07 16.03 -13.13
CA TYR A 27 -6.01 16.32 -12.18
C TYR A 27 -4.64 15.85 -12.67
N GLY A 28 -4.61 14.90 -13.58
CA GLY A 28 -3.42 14.37 -14.20
C GLY A 28 -3.71 13.09 -14.96
N ALA A 29 -2.78 12.75 -15.84
CA ALA A 29 -2.80 11.55 -16.65
C ALA A 29 -1.41 10.90 -16.69
N GLY A 30 -1.36 9.61 -16.97
CA GLY A 30 -0.11 8.88 -17.14
C GLY A 30 -0.24 7.76 -18.15
N ARG A 31 0.86 7.41 -18.78
CA ARG A 31 0.96 6.27 -19.67
C ARG A 31 2.22 5.47 -19.37
N PHE A 32 2.07 4.15 -19.28
CA PHE A 32 3.11 3.20 -18.91
C PHE A 32 3.23 2.19 -20.04
N VAL A 33 4.21 2.38 -20.89
CA VAL A 33 4.45 1.52 -22.04
C VAL A 33 5.71 0.71 -21.83
N ARG A 34 5.65 -0.60 -22.06
CA ARG A 34 6.80 -1.49 -21.97
C ARG A 34 6.83 -2.46 -23.14
N ILE A 35 7.99 -2.60 -23.73
CA ILE A 35 8.35 -3.70 -24.61
C ILE A 35 9.48 -4.46 -23.94
N GLY A 36 9.23 -5.72 -23.54
CA GLY A 36 10.20 -6.57 -22.85
C GLY A 36 11.40 -6.95 -23.69
N GLY A 37 12.45 -7.45 -23.03
CA GLY A 37 13.56 -8.13 -23.67
C GLY A 37 13.17 -9.49 -24.24
N ALA A 38 14.13 -10.21 -24.81
CA ALA A 38 13.91 -11.56 -25.33
C ALA A 38 13.51 -12.56 -24.24
N GLN A 39 13.99 -12.31 -23.01
CA GLN A 39 13.66 -13.11 -21.83
C GLN A 39 13.04 -12.23 -20.73
N PRO A 40 12.23 -12.79 -19.83
CA PRO A 40 11.56 -12.05 -18.77
C PRO A 40 12.48 -11.31 -17.80
N TYR A 41 13.71 -11.76 -17.65
CA TYR A 41 14.74 -11.20 -16.77
C TYR A 41 15.70 -10.24 -17.50
N GLU A 42 15.58 -10.10 -18.79
CA GLU A 42 16.41 -9.17 -19.57
C GLU A 42 15.85 -7.74 -19.49
N ALA A 43 16.75 -6.77 -19.64
CA ALA A 43 16.36 -5.37 -19.73
C ALA A 43 15.30 -5.18 -20.83
N PRO A 44 14.24 -4.37 -20.58
CA PRO A 44 13.24 -4.11 -21.59
C PRO A 44 13.85 -3.37 -22.79
N LEU A 45 13.34 -3.65 -23.96
CA LEU A 45 13.69 -2.92 -25.17
C LEU A 45 13.23 -1.46 -25.08
N PHE A 46 12.12 -1.23 -24.37
CA PHE A 46 11.60 0.09 -24.10
C PHE A 46 10.78 0.10 -22.78
N ALA A 47 11.08 1.08 -21.90
CA ALA A 47 10.30 1.38 -20.71
C ALA A 47 10.65 2.81 -20.24
N PRO A 48 9.86 3.83 -20.62
CA PRO A 48 10.23 5.23 -20.48
C PRO A 48 10.37 5.74 -19.05
N PHE A 49 9.73 5.12 -18.08
CA PHE A 49 9.83 5.51 -16.68
C PHE A 49 11.14 5.14 -16.01
N GLN A 50 12.02 4.48 -16.71
CA GLN A 50 13.19 3.83 -16.12
C GLN A 50 14.47 4.17 -16.86
N ASN A 51 14.55 5.39 -17.37
CA ASN A 51 15.78 5.94 -17.89
C ASN A 51 16.71 6.27 -16.72
N GLY A 52 17.74 5.49 -16.55
CA GLY A 52 18.75 5.72 -15.55
C GLY A 52 19.27 4.45 -14.92
N SER A 53 20.26 4.62 -14.09
CA SER A 53 20.81 3.62 -13.20
C SER A 53 19.87 3.37 -12.05
N ILE A 54 19.45 2.14 -11.84
CA ILE A 54 18.67 1.75 -10.70
C ILE A 54 19.49 0.73 -9.93
N LYS A 55 19.77 1.04 -8.66
CA LYS A 55 20.31 0.03 -7.78
C LYS A 55 19.24 -1.00 -7.50
N GLY A 56 19.61 -2.26 -7.65
CA GLY A 56 18.74 -3.36 -7.24
C GLY A 56 18.38 -3.22 -5.77
N ALA A 57 17.12 -3.31 -5.44
CA ALA A 57 16.62 -3.04 -4.08
C ALA A 57 17.19 -4.00 -3.02
N PHE A 58 17.92 -5.04 -3.42
CA PHE A 58 18.29 -6.15 -2.54
C PHE A 58 19.75 -6.53 -2.51
N ASP A 59 20.47 -6.37 -3.60
CA ASP A 59 21.88 -6.80 -3.71
C ASP A 59 22.87 -5.66 -3.85
N GLY A 60 22.39 -4.42 -3.92
CA GLY A 60 23.23 -3.24 -4.15
C GLY A 60 23.79 -3.17 -5.57
N ASN A 61 23.35 -4.05 -6.46
CA ASN A 61 23.74 -4.01 -7.86
C ASN A 61 23.00 -2.90 -8.59
N GLU A 62 23.73 -2.20 -9.43
CA GLU A 62 23.17 -1.17 -10.29
C GLU A 62 22.51 -1.82 -11.51
N VAL A 63 21.20 -1.65 -11.62
CA VAL A 63 20.46 -2.04 -12.82
C VAL A 63 20.49 -0.85 -13.77
N VAL A 64 21.31 -0.95 -14.80
CA VAL A 64 21.37 0.06 -15.87
C VAL A 64 20.27 -0.24 -16.88
N TRP A 65 19.26 0.63 -16.93
CA TRP A 65 18.30 0.64 -18.01
C TRP A 65 18.93 1.35 -19.19
N PRO A 66 19.26 0.65 -20.28
CA PRO A 66 19.89 1.31 -21.37
C PRO A 66 18.98 2.43 -21.88
N PRO A 67 19.52 3.64 -22.08
CA PRO A 67 18.80 4.70 -22.75
C PRO A 67 18.33 4.20 -24.11
N PHE A 68 17.28 4.79 -24.66
CA PHE A 68 16.88 4.50 -26.01
C PHE A 68 18.04 4.84 -26.94
N THR A 69 18.66 3.83 -27.53
CA THR A 69 19.79 3.99 -28.44
C THR A 69 19.33 3.81 -29.89
N PRO A 70 20.04 4.35 -30.88
CA PRO A 70 19.73 4.14 -32.29
C PRO A 70 19.56 2.67 -32.67
N ASP A 71 20.30 1.76 -32.04
CA ASP A 71 20.20 0.32 -32.29
C ASP A 71 18.83 -0.25 -31.91
N ARG A 72 18.11 0.42 -31.03
CA ARG A 72 16.74 0.05 -30.63
C ARG A 72 15.69 0.51 -31.63
N GLU A 73 15.99 1.42 -32.51
CA GLU A 73 15.13 1.78 -33.65
C GLU A 73 14.84 0.59 -34.54
N LEU A 74 15.70 -0.43 -34.53
CA LEU A 74 15.48 -1.69 -35.25
C LEU A 74 14.23 -2.43 -34.76
N PHE A 75 13.81 -2.20 -33.50
CA PHE A 75 12.59 -2.77 -32.92
C PHE A 75 11.34 -1.92 -33.15
N MET A 76 11.51 -0.74 -33.72
CA MET A 76 10.44 0.20 -34.06
C MET A 76 10.28 0.24 -35.58
N PRO A 77 9.40 -0.59 -36.16
CA PRO A 77 9.20 -0.59 -37.62
C PRO A 77 8.80 0.79 -38.15
N GLU A 78 9.27 1.14 -39.31
CA GLU A 78 8.97 2.39 -40.02
C GLU A 78 7.46 2.71 -40.08
N VAL A 79 6.62 1.66 -40.15
CA VAL A 79 5.17 1.80 -40.22
C VAL A 79 4.59 2.48 -38.99
N ILE A 80 5.25 2.35 -37.84
CA ILE A 80 4.78 2.91 -36.56
C ILE A 80 5.07 4.41 -36.50
N LYS A 81 6.24 4.83 -36.94
CA LYS A 81 6.64 6.24 -36.96
C LYS A 81 5.70 7.14 -37.78
N ARG A 82 4.89 6.55 -38.67
CA ARG A 82 3.96 7.27 -39.54
C ARG A 82 2.61 7.59 -38.90
N LYS A 83 2.29 7.04 -37.73
CA LYS A 83 0.97 7.21 -37.10
C LYS A 83 0.96 8.28 -35.99
N ARG A 84 1.99 9.11 -35.89
CA ARG A 84 2.02 10.20 -34.93
C ARG A 84 0.88 11.19 -35.16
N GLY A 85 0.39 11.80 -34.07
CA GLY A 85 -0.75 12.72 -34.15
C GLY A 85 -2.12 12.05 -34.00
N SER A 86 -2.17 10.81 -33.45
CA SER A 86 -3.42 10.05 -33.30
C SER A 86 -4.18 10.33 -32.00
N GLY A 87 -3.85 11.39 -31.28
CA GLY A 87 -4.50 11.75 -30.01
C GLY A 87 -3.92 11.07 -28.78
N PHE A 88 -2.77 10.41 -28.89
CA PHE A 88 -2.09 9.79 -27.77
C PHE A 88 -1.30 10.79 -26.91
N GLU A 89 -1.01 11.97 -27.43
CA GLU A 89 -0.22 13.02 -26.77
C GLU A 89 -0.83 13.40 -25.42
N ASP A 90 -2.15 13.54 -25.38
CA ASP A 90 -2.88 13.94 -24.16
C ASP A 90 -2.87 12.87 -23.08
N SER A 91 -2.53 11.63 -23.43
CA SER A 91 -2.52 10.50 -22.48
C SER A 91 -1.14 10.22 -21.88
N LEU A 92 -0.10 10.93 -22.31
CA LEU A 92 1.23 10.81 -21.74
C LEU A 92 1.38 11.74 -20.54
N HIS A 93 2.05 11.26 -19.50
CA HIS A 93 2.45 12.10 -18.38
C HIS A 93 3.65 12.97 -18.80
N ALA A 94 3.39 13.91 -19.72
CA ALA A 94 4.39 14.68 -20.43
C ALA A 94 5.30 15.52 -19.52
N SER A 95 4.79 15.92 -18.34
CA SER A 95 5.58 16.76 -17.41
C SER A 95 6.77 16.05 -16.76
N SER A 96 6.88 14.73 -16.88
CA SER A 96 7.94 13.93 -16.27
C SER A 96 8.89 13.26 -17.25
N LEU A 97 8.64 13.39 -18.57
CA LEU A 97 9.43 12.75 -19.62
C LEU A 97 10.11 13.80 -20.50
N ASP A 98 11.32 13.48 -20.92
CA ASP A 98 11.95 14.17 -22.05
C ASP A 98 11.03 14.03 -23.30
N PRO A 99 10.85 15.09 -24.10
CA PRO A 99 10.00 15.04 -25.29
C PRO A 99 10.35 13.90 -26.25
N THR A 100 11.62 13.58 -26.40
CA THR A 100 12.09 12.49 -27.26
C THR A 100 11.62 11.13 -26.68
N VAL A 101 11.69 10.95 -25.38
CA VAL A 101 11.23 9.73 -24.71
C VAL A 101 9.71 9.60 -24.78
N ALA A 102 8.96 10.72 -24.68
CA ALA A 102 7.52 10.74 -24.85
C ALA A 102 7.12 10.30 -26.26
N GLU A 103 7.82 10.79 -27.27
CA GLU A 103 7.62 10.43 -28.68
C GLU A 103 7.86 8.92 -28.91
N GLN A 104 8.94 8.40 -28.37
CA GLN A 104 9.26 6.96 -28.42
C GLN A 104 8.24 6.08 -27.69
N ALA A 105 7.70 6.58 -26.57
CA ALA A 105 6.63 5.89 -25.84
C ALA A 105 5.37 5.75 -26.71
N MET A 106 5.06 6.79 -27.49
CA MET A 106 3.93 6.75 -28.41
C MET A 106 4.16 5.76 -29.54
N ASP A 107 5.35 5.76 -30.14
CA ASP A 107 5.71 4.79 -31.18
C ASP A 107 5.60 3.35 -30.66
N ALA A 108 6.07 3.08 -29.44
CA ALA A 108 5.95 1.78 -28.78
C ALA A 108 4.48 1.39 -28.50
N ALA A 109 3.65 2.33 -28.08
CA ALA A 109 2.25 2.09 -27.85
C ALA A 109 1.48 1.78 -29.14
N MET A 110 1.86 2.42 -30.25
CA MET A 110 1.27 2.15 -31.57
C MET A 110 1.70 0.77 -32.09
N LEU A 111 2.95 0.36 -31.87
CA LEU A 111 3.41 -1.01 -32.12
C LEU A 111 2.51 -2.03 -31.41
N ILE A 112 2.25 -1.84 -30.12
CA ILE A 112 1.41 -2.71 -29.31
C ILE A 112 -0.03 -2.75 -29.87
N ALA A 113 -0.57 -1.61 -30.28
CA ALA A 113 -1.90 -1.55 -30.89
C ALA A 113 -1.98 -2.33 -32.20
N ASP A 114 -0.97 -2.18 -33.07
CA ASP A 114 -0.88 -2.92 -34.33
C ASP A 114 -0.75 -4.44 -34.12
N GLU A 115 0.01 -4.86 -33.10
CA GLU A 115 0.12 -6.28 -32.74
C GLU A 115 -1.22 -6.88 -32.25
N ILE A 116 -2.00 -6.12 -31.48
CA ILE A 116 -3.35 -6.55 -31.07
C ILE A 116 -4.25 -6.73 -32.30
N GLU A 117 -4.22 -5.81 -33.27
CA GLU A 117 -5.02 -5.93 -34.48
C GLU A 117 -4.56 -7.11 -35.34
N GLN A 118 -3.27 -7.37 -35.45
CA GLN A 118 -2.74 -8.56 -36.11
C GLN A 118 -3.19 -9.85 -35.38
N ALA A 119 -3.17 -9.85 -34.05
CA ALA A 119 -3.61 -10.98 -33.24
C ALA A 119 -5.11 -11.28 -33.44
N ARG A 120 -5.97 -10.27 -33.70
CA ARG A 120 -7.40 -10.46 -33.97
C ARG A 120 -7.65 -11.28 -35.23
N ASN A 121 -6.76 -11.15 -36.21
CA ASN A 121 -6.84 -11.83 -37.50
C ASN A 121 -6.06 -13.16 -37.53
N ASN A 122 -5.42 -13.54 -36.43
CA ASN A 122 -4.62 -14.76 -36.33
C ASN A 122 -5.38 -15.84 -35.53
N PRO A 123 -5.74 -17.00 -36.16
CA PRO A 123 -6.49 -18.06 -35.48
C PRO A 123 -5.74 -18.72 -34.33
N ASP A 124 -4.40 -18.62 -34.28
CA ASP A 124 -3.57 -19.16 -33.17
C ASP A 124 -3.54 -18.23 -31.98
N LYS A 125 -4.14 -17.04 -32.05
CA LYS A 125 -4.17 -16.06 -30.97
C LYS A 125 -5.58 -15.90 -30.41
N LEU A 126 -5.65 -15.64 -29.10
CA LEU A 126 -6.86 -15.20 -28.43
C LEU A 126 -6.69 -13.72 -28.08
N VAL A 127 -7.65 -12.91 -28.47
CA VAL A 127 -7.74 -11.49 -28.07
C VAL A 127 -9.02 -11.32 -27.27
N LEU A 128 -8.89 -11.10 -25.96
CA LEU A 128 -10.01 -10.80 -25.09
C LEU A 128 -10.00 -9.33 -24.73
N ALA A 129 -11.06 -8.60 -25.10
CA ALA A 129 -11.25 -7.19 -24.74
C ALA A 129 -12.52 -7.06 -23.90
N ARG A 130 -12.42 -6.39 -22.73
CA ARG A 130 -13.53 -6.20 -21.81
C ARG A 130 -13.58 -4.78 -21.27
N ARG A 131 -14.80 -4.33 -21.08
CA ARG A 131 -15.10 -3.11 -20.35
C ARG A 131 -15.42 -3.48 -18.91
N GLY A 132 -14.74 -2.85 -17.96
CA GLY A 132 -14.94 -3.01 -16.53
C GLY A 132 -15.40 -1.71 -15.88
N PHE A 133 -16.11 -1.83 -14.77
CA PHE A 133 -16.47 -0.70 -13.90
C PHE A 133 -16.42 -1.11 -12.45
N SER A 134 -15.73 -0.30 -11.66
CA SER A 134 -15.75 -0.38 -10.20
C SER A 134 -16.37 0.89 -9.64
N GLN A 135 -17.37 0.74 -8.82
CA GLN A 135 -18.17 1.81 -8.27
C GLN A 135 -17.45 2.62 -7.19
N SER A 136 -17.99 3.79 -6.89
CA SER A 136 -17.67 4.54 -5.68
C SER A 136 -18.35 3.91 -4.46
N ILE A 137 -17.66 3.90 -3.34
CA ILE A 137 -18.18 3.44 -2.05
C ILE A 137 -17.76 4.38 -0.91
N ASP A 138 -18.52 4.37 0.19
CA ASP A 138 -18.13 5.05 1.43
C ASP A 138 -17.16 4.16 2.24
N PRO A 139 -16.06 4.69 2.77
CA PRO A 139 -15.16 3.95 3.65
C PRO A 139 -15.81 3.45 4.93
N CYS A 140 -16.92 4.05 5.34
CA CYS A 140 -17.68 3.76 6.57
C CYS A 140 -16.79 3.71 7.82
N ALA A 141 -15.75 4.55 7.84
CA ALA A 141 -14.86 4.66 8.99
C ALA A 141 -15.66 4.84 10.28
N MET A 142 -15.37 4.08 11.33
CA MET A 142 -16.09 4.17 12.60
C MET A 142 -15.95 5.57 13.23
N GLU A 143 -14.79 6.19 13.05
CA GLU A 143 -14.53 7.58 13.39
C GLU A 143 -14.81 8.48 12.19
N PRO A 144 -15.88 9.33 12.22
CA PRO A 144 -16.05 10.38 11.23
C PRO A 144 -14.93 11.42 11.27
N ASP A 145 -14.82 12.23 10.22
CA ASP A 145 -13.86 13.33 10.18
C ASP A 145 -14.09 14.29 11.33
N ASN A 146 -13.01 14.65 12.02
CA ASN A 146 -13.04 15.59 13.14
C ASN A 146 -11.71 16.34 13.27
N CYS A 147 -11.78 17.54 13.81
CA CYS A 147 -10.62 18.35 14.13
C CYS A 147 -10.95 19.31 15.26
N THR A 148 -10.01 19.50 16.18
CA THR A 148 -10.01 20.61 17.14
C THR A 148 -8.77 21.44 16.87
N ALA A 149 -8.93 22.75 16.67
CA ALA A 149 -7.83 23.66 16.46
C ALA A 149 -7.95 24.88 17.38
N TRP A 150 -6.82 25.43 17.81
CA TRP A 150 -6.79 26.71 18.54
C TRP A 150 -5.50 27.47 18.22
N TYR A 151 -5.61 28.77 18.25
CA TYR A 151 -4.52 29.68 17.96
C TYR A 151 -4.08 30.42 19.23
N ASP A 152 -2.83 30.25 19.61
CA ASP A 152 -2.19 31.05 20.67
C ASP A 152 -1.49 32.25 20.05
N ALA A 153 -2.17 33.41 20.11
CA ALA A 153 -1.65 34.65 19.54
C ALA A 153 -0.38 35.16 20.25
N LYS A 154 -0.21 34.84 21.55
CA LYS A 154 0.97 35.27 22.31
C LYS A 154 2.23 34.58 21.81
N ASN A 155 2.15 33.28 21.54
CA ASN A 155 3.25 32.45 21.09
C ASN A 155 3.23 32.24 19.56
N ARG A 156 2.28 32.85 18.84
CA ARG A 156 2.04 32.66 17.40
C ARG A 156 2.01 31.20 16.97
N SER A 157 1.42 30.37 17.83
CA SER A 157 1.37 28.93 17.66
C SER A 157 -0.02 28.45 17.33
N LEU A 158 -0.13 27.67 16.26
CA LEU A 158 -1.35 26.99 15.85
C LEU A 158 -1.30 25.53 16.31
N TYR A 159 -2.24 25.14 17.16
CA TYR A 159 -2.40 23.76 17.61
C TYR A 159 -3.52 23.09 16.83
N ILE A 160 -3.27 21.89 16.37
CA ILE A 160 -4.21 21.09 15.56
C ILE A 160 -4.28 19.69 16.15
N MET A 161 -5.45 19.29 16.64
CA MET A 161 -5.72 17.91 17.07
C MET A 161 -6.70 17.29 16.06
N THR A 162 -6.26 16.31 15.30
CA THR A 162 -7.06 15.69 14.24
C THR A 162 -6.70 14.22 14.04
N ALA A 163 -7.71 13.45 13.64
CA ALA A 163 -7.48 12.13 13.10
C ALA A 163 -6.90 12.26 11.68
N THR A 164 -5.70 11.71 11.46
CA THR A 164 -5.05 11.72 10.15
C THR A 164 -4.12 10.53 9.99
N GLN A 165 -3.97 10.07 8.76
CA GLN A 165 -2.94 9.11 8.35
C GLN A 165 -1.69 9.82 7.81
N SER A 166 -1.81 11.13 7.50
CA SER A 166 -0.77 11.92 6.84
C SER A 166 -0.43 13.17 7.65
N PRO A 167 0.26 13.02 8.79
CA PRO A 167 0.57 14.15 9.67
C PRO A 167 1.42 15.23 8.96
N ALA A 168 2.41 14.81 8.16
CA ALA A 168 3.23 15.74 7.38
C ALA A 168 2.39 16.50 6.34
N GLY A 169 1.43 15.83 5.69
CA GLY A 169 0.50 16.43 4.73
C GLY A 169 -0.40 17.48 5.37
N VAL A 170 -0.97 17.16 6.54
CA VAL A 170 -1.80 18.12 7.32
C VAL A 170 -0.99 19.34 7.76
N ALA A 171 0.22 19.12 8.30
CA ALA A 171 1.09 20.20 8.72
C ALA A 171 1.51 21.10 7.57
N SER A 172 1.90 20.52 6.42
CA SER A 172 2.28 21.26 5.21
C SER A 172 1.11 22.05 4.64
N GLY A 173 -0.08 21.45 4.57
CA GLY A 173 -1.29 22.13 4.11
C GLY A 173 -1.71 23.28 5.05
N ALA A 174 -1.60 23.06 6.37
CA ALA A 174 -1.85 24.10 7.36
C ALA A 174 -0.85 25.26 7.21
N ALA A 175 0.45 24.95 7.04
CA ALA A 175 1.50 25.95 6.82
C ALA A 175 1.22 26.77 5.54
N ALA A 176 0.86 26.11 4.45
CA ALA A 176 0.51 26.81 3.20
C ALA A 176 -0.70 27.73 3.37
N MET A 177 -1.71 27.29 4.14
CA MET A 177 -2.92 28.05 4.40
C MET A 177 -2.66 29.32 5.21
N VAL A 178 -1.79 29.27 6.22
CA VAL A 178 -1.53 30.39 7.14
C VAL A 178 -0.37 31.28 6.75
N LYS A 179 0.39 30.92 5.71
CA LYS A 179 1.67 31.52 5.31
C LYS A 179 1.64 33.04 5.20
N ASP A 180 0.59 33.59 4.61
CA ASP A 180 0.50 35.04 4.31
C ASP A 180 -0.55 35.76 5.17
N ASN A 181 -1.00 35.12 6.27
CA ASN A 181 -2.02 35.71 7.14
C ASN A 181 -1.41 36.74 8.10
N SER A 182 -1.43 38.02 7.72
CA SER A 182 -0.91 39.11 8.54
C SER A 182 -1.79 39.43 9.76
N GLN A 183 -3.06 39.04 9.77
CA GLN A 183 -3.99 39.32 10.89
C GLN A 183 -3.81 38.28 12.03
N ALA A 184 -3.44 37.05 11.69
CA ALA A 184 -3.15 35.99 12.64
C ALA A 184 -1.84 35.27 12.23
N PRO A 185 -0.68 35.92 12.47
CA PRO A 185 0.61 35.36 12.05
C PRO A 185 0.94 34.09 12.83
N VAL A 186 1.21 32.99 12.11
CA VAL A 186 1.59 31.71 12.66
C VAL A 186 3.07 31.45 12.38
N GLU A 187 3.84 31.25 13.44
CA GLU A 187 5.27 30.91 13.37
C GLU A 187 5.53 29.43 13.65
N ARG A 188 4.62 28.80 14.38
CA ARG A 188 4.74 27.39 14.77
C ARG A 188 3.41 26.65 14.61
N ILE A 189 3.47 25.46 14.04
CA ILE A 189 2.33 24.53 13.96
C ILE A 189 2.66 23.32 14.84
N ILE A 190 1.74 23.00 15.75
CA ILE A 190 1.85 21.86 16.65
C ILE A 190 0.69 20.91 16.33
N LEU A 191 1.05 19.77 15.74
CA LEU A 191 0.09 18.74 15.36
C LEU A 191 0.03 17.66 16.45
N LEU A 192 -1.16 17.48 17.01
CA LEU A 192 -1.46 16.43 17.96
C LEU A 192 -2.22 15.32 17.24
N THR A 193 -1.57 14.20 17.10
CA THR A 193 -2.13 13.00 16.48
C THR A 193 -2.15 11.85 17.47
N GLY A 194 -2.65 10.71 17.09
CA GLY A 194 -2.72 9.52 17.93
C GLY A 194 -3.34 8.38 17.19
N SER A 195 -4.34 7.76 17.76
CA SER A 195 -5.13 6.74 17.07
C SER A 195 -6.12 7.37 16.10
N THR A 196 -6.20 6.83 14.90
CA THR A 196 -7.18 7.20 13.87
C THR A 196 -7.96 5.95 13.51
N VAL A 197 -9.29 6.00 13.65
CA VAL A 197 -10.15 4.87 13.33
C VAL A 197 -10.81 5.10 11.96
N GLY A 198 -10.37 4.36 10.98
CA GLY A 198 -10.87 4.51 9.62
C GLY A 198 -9.74 4.53 8.61
N TYR A 199 -9.23 3.35 8.38
CA TYR A 199 -8.15 3.07 7.44
C TYR A 199 -8.50 3.50 6.01
N GLY A 200 -7.65 4.35 5.42
CA GLY A 200 -7.74 4.78 4.04
C GLY A 200 -8.64 6.00 3.79
N SER A 201 -9.34 6.54 4.79
CA SER A 201 -10.25 7.69 4.59
C SER A 201 -9.77 8.99 5.24
N LYS A 202 -8.57 8.98 5.80
CA LYS A 202 -8.00 10.11 6.54
C LYS A 202 -6.68 10.62 5.94
N ASP A 203 -6.35 10.16 4.71
CA ASP A 203 -5.25 10.69 3.95
C ASP A 203 -5.64 12.04 3.33
N TYR A 204 -4.87 13.07 3.60
CA TYR A 204 -5.01 14.41 3.01
C TYR A 204 -6.44 14.99 3.06
N SER A 205 -7.22 14.65 4.10
CA SER A 205 -8.56 15.20 4.30
C SER A 205 -8.50 16.73 4.39
N VAL A 206 -9.43 17.40 3.72
CA VAL A 206 -9.59 18.86 3.81
C VAL A 206 -10.25 19.29 5.11
N PHE A 207 -10.85 18.37 5.83
CA PHE A 207 -11.68 18.68 6.98
C PHE A 207 -10.96 19.46 8.10
N PRO A 208 -9.69 19.19 8.45
CA PRO A 208 -8.95 19.95 9.45
C PRO A 208 -8.86 21.45 9.14
N TYR A 209 -8.76 21.81 7.86
CA TYR A 209 -8.56 23.21 7.44
C TYR A 209 -9.76 24.11 7.73
N TYR A 210 -10.97 23.55 7.80
CA TYR A 210 -12.15 24.31 8.23
C TYR A 210 -12.07 24.75 9.70
N ALA A 211 -11.62 23.85 10.59
CA ALA A 211 -11.41 24.18 11.99
C ALA A 211 -10.25 25.18 12.16
N ILE A 212 -9.18 25.04 11.38
CA ILE A 212 -8.04 25.98 11.35
C ILE A 212 -8.50 27.36 10.94
N ALA A 213 -9.24 27.49 9.83
CA ALA A 213 -9.76 28.78 9.37
C ALA A 213 -10.61 29.47 10.45
N ALA A 214 -11.46 28.71 11.10
CA ALA A 214 -12.33 29.25 12.15
C ALA A 214 -11.57 29.67 13.42
N CYS A 215 -10.57 28.89 13.84
CA CYS A 215 -9.86 29.17 15.10
C CYS A 215 -8.94 30.39 15.01
N LEU A 216 -8.45 30.76 13.84
CA LEU A 216 -7.64 31.97 13.65
C LEU A 216 -8.39 33.26 14.02
N TYR A 217 -9.73 33.23 14.00
CA TYR A 217 -10.60 34.35 14.27
C TYR A 217 -11.54 34.14 15.49
N SER A 218 -11.18 33.22 16.39
CA SER A 218 -11.97 32.84 17.56
C SER A 218 -11.46 33.46 18.88
N ASP A 219 -10.63 34.51 18.80
CA ASP A 219 -10.00 35.16 19.98
C ASP A 219 -9.33 34.18 20.95
N GLY A 220 -8.61 33.21 20.41
CA GLY A 220 -7.89 32.17 21.18
C GLY A 220 -8.75 31.01 21.69
N MET A 221 -10.05 31.04 21.41
CA MET A 221 -10.95 29.94 21.81
C MET A 221 -10.74 28.73 20.91
N PRO A 222 -10.68 27.51 21.48
CA PRO A 222 -10.63 26.29 20.68
C PRO A 222 -11.89 26.15 19.82
N VAL A 223 -11.67 25.76 18.57
CA VAL A 223 -12.75 25.44 17.62
C VAL A 223 -12.73 23.94 17.34
N ARG A 224 -13.84 23.29 17.58
CA ARG A 224 -14.04 21.89 17.22
C ARG A 224 -15.05 21.75 16.09
N MET A 225 -14.65 21.04 15.07
CA MET A 225 -15.54 20.55 14.01
C MET A 225 -15.51 19.02 14.01
N ALA A 226 -16.66 18.41 13.95
CA ALA A 226 -16.79 16.95 13.90
C ALA A 226 -18.05 16.58 13.13
N ASN A 227 -17.91 15.75 12.12
CA ASN A 227 -19.06 15.20 11.40
C ASN A 227 -19.75 14.14 12.27
N ASN A 228 -21.07 14.14 12.25
CA ASN A 228 -21.84 12.95 12.58
C ASN A 228 -21.85 11.98 11.39
N ARG A 229 -22.41 10.79 11.57
CA ARG A 229 -22.42 9.77 10.49
C ARG A 229 -23.16 10.21 9.23
N TYR A 230 -24.25 10.95 9.39
CA TYR A 230 -25.00 11.51 8.27
C TYR A 230 -24.16 12.52 7.47
N GLU A 231 -23.53 13.46 8.17
CA GLU A 231 -22.64 14.45 7.55
C GLU A 231 -21.46 13.80 6.85
N GLN A 232 -20.89 12.75 7.47
CA GLN A 232 -19.79 11.98 6.89
C GLN A 232 -20.18 11.33 5.56
N PHE A 233 -21.39 10.78 5.43
CA PHE A 233 -21.88 10.27 4.16
C PHE A 233 -22.02 11.35 3.09
N GLN A 234 -22.38 12.58 3.47
CA GLN A 234 -22.56 13.68 2.53
C GLN A 234 -21.23 14.32 2.10
N LEU A 235 -20.27 14.47 3.01
CA LEU A 235 -19.09 15.30 2.85
C LEU A 235 -17.78 14.54 2.87
N GLY A 236 -17.75 13.40 3.57
CA GLY A 236 -16.53 12.59 3.72
C GLY A 236 -16.06 12.00 2.40
N MET A 237 -14.76 11.79 2.30
CA MET A 237 -14.09 11.24 1.13
C MET A 237 -14.63 9.87 0.75
N LYS A 238 -14.71 9.59 -0.55
CA LYS A 238 -15.19 8.32 -1.14
C LYS A 238 -14.06 7.56 -1.85
N ARG A 239 -14.28 6.28 -2.13
CA ARG A 239 -13.43 5.53 -3.06
C ARG A 239 -13.63 6.05 -4.48
N HIS A 240 -12.55 6.17 -5.23
CA HIS A 240 -12.64 6.45 -6.67
C HIS A 240 -13.47 5.37 -7.39
N SER A 241 -14.46 5.76 -8.16
CA SER A 241 -14.97 4.89 -9.20
C SER A 241 -14.00 4.88 -10.38
N ILE A 242 -13.84 3.72 -11.03
CA ILE A 242 -12.91 3.56 -12.15
C ILE A 242 -13.63 2.85 -13.30
N GLU A 243 -13.63 3.49 -14.46
CA GLU A 243 -13.96 2.86 -15.73
C GLU A 243 -12.69 2.28 -16.37
N MET A 244 -12.81 1.10 -16.94
CA MET A 244 -11.66 0.35 -17.43
C MET A 244 -11.97 -0.27 -18.79
N ASP A 245 -11.10 -0.04 -19.76
CA ASP A 245 -11.09 -0.77 -21.02
C ASP A 245 -9.80 -1.61 -21.09
N VAL A 246 -9.92 -2.92 -21.01
CA VAL A 246 -8.77 -3.83 -20.89
C VAL A 246 -8.76 -4.85 -22.00
N THR A 247 -7.61 -5.07 -22.62
CA THR A 247 -7.36 -6.10 -23.62
C THR A 247 -6.17 -6.96 -23.19
N ILE A 248 -6.35 -8.27 -23.23
CA ILE A 248 -5.30 -9.27 -23.04
C ILE A 248 -5.21 -10.12 -24.29
N THR A 249 -3.99 -10.34 -24.79
CA THR A 249 -3.73 -11.31 -25.84
C THR A 249 -3.00 -12.52 -25.30
N ALA A 250 -3.33 -13.68 -25.81
CA ALA A 250 -2.72 -14.95 -25.41
C ALA A 250 -2.53 -15.86 -26.63
N ASP A 251 -1.49 -16.67 -26.59
CA ASP A 251 -1.27 -17.76 -27.54
C ASP A 251 -2.20 -18.93 -27.20
N ARG A 252 -3.03 -19.35 -28.17
CA ARG A 252 -4.05 -20.40 -27.93
C ARG A 252 -3.45 -21.76 -27.61
N LYS A 253 -2.28 -22.07 -28.16
CA LYS A 253 -1.63 -23.39 -27.98
C LYS A 253 -0.96 -23.50 -26.60
N THR A 254 -0.25 -22.47 -26.21
CA THR A 254 0.54 -22.48 -24.96
C THR A 254 -0.18 -21.88 -23.78
N GLY A 255 -1.18 -21.02 -24.01
CA GLY A 255 -1.85 -20.22 -23.00
C GLY A 255 -0.98 -19.07 -22.47
N LYS A 256 0.15 -18.75 -23.10
CA LYS A 256 1.02 -17.65 -22.68
C LYS A 256 0.44 -16.30 -23.03
N PHE A 257 0.46 -15.37 -22.08
CA PHE A 257 0.09 -13.98 -22.33
C PHE A 257 1.17 -13.25 -23.12
N GLU A 258 0.75 -12.35 -23.99
CA GLU A 258 1.66 -11.60 -24.86
C GLU A 258 1.54 -10.09 -24.65
N VAL A 259 0.32 -9.58 -24.57
CA VAL A 259 0.06 -8.14 -24.41
C VAL A 259 -0.96 -7.90 -23.32
N LEU A 260 -0.71 -6.88 -22.51
CA LEU A 260 -1.71 -6.24 -21.66
C LEU A 260 -1.86 -4.78 -22.10
N LYS A 261 -3.05 -4.42 -22.60
CA LYS A 261 -3.41 -3.02 -22.88
C LYS A 261 -4.57 -2.62 -21.98
N GLY A 262 -4.47 -1.44 -21.34
CA GLY A 262 -5.51 -0.97 -20.45
C GLY A 262 -5.64 0.54 -20.41
N ALA A 263 -6.89 1.04 -20.33
CA ALA A 263 -7.20 2.42 -20.03
C ALA A 263 -8.02 2.49 -18.74
N TYR A 264 -7.58 3.31 -17.78
CA TYR A 264 -8.15 3.42 -16.45
C TYR A 264 -8.54 4.86 -16.18
N VAL A 265 -9.83 5.14 -16.12
CA VAL A 265 -10.38 6.47 -15.93
C VAL A 265 -11.00 6.57 -14.54
N CYS A 266 -10.31 7.29 -13.64
CA CYS A 266 -10.70 7.48 -12.25
C CYS A 266 -11.51 8.76 -12.09
N ASN A 267 -12.65 8.69 -11.41
CA ASN A 267 -13.39 9.88 -10.99
C ASN A 267 -12.81 10.41 -9.67
N GLY A 268 -12.17 11.59 -9.71
CA GLY A 268 -11.52 12.21 -8.56
C GLY A 268 -12.43 13.14 -7.73
N GLY A 269 -13.63 13.44 -8.23
CA GLY A 269 -14.53 14.38 -7.56
C GLY A 269 -14.11 15.84 -7.73
N GLY A 270 -14.60 16.70 -6.84
CA GLY A 270 -14.44 18.16 -6.94
C GLY A 270 -13.12 18.71 -6.40
N ARG A 271 -12.30 17.90 -5.75
CA ARG A 271 -10.96 18.24 -5.25
C ARG A 271 -10.01 17.07 -5.48
N GLU A 272 -8.81 17.38 -5.90
CA GLU A 272 -7.77 16.34 -5.99
C GLU A 272 -7.36 15.87 -4.59
N ASN A 273 -7.40 14.54 -4.38
CA ASN A 273 -6.91 13.89 -3.18
C ASN A 273 -6.25 12.56 -3.59
N LEU A 274 -4.96 12.60 -3.89
CA LEU A 274 -4.19 11.45 -4.37
C LEU A 274 -4.77 10.80 -5.64
N SER A 275 -5.71 11.47 -6.33
CA SER A 275 -6.45 10.89 -7.47
C SER A 275 -5.54 10.48 -8.61
N VAL A 276 -4.48 11.26 -8.89
CA VAL A 276 -3.46 10.92 -9.88
C VAL A 276 -2.71 9.65 -9.47
N ALA A 277 -2.26 9.58 -8.21
CA ALA A 277 -1.54 8.42 -7.69
C ALA A 277 -2.42 7.15 -7.70
N VAL A 278 -3.70 7.26 -7.32
CA VAL A 278 -4.67 6.15 -7.37
C VAL A 278 -4.86 5.65 -8.80
N SER A 279 -5.01 6.56 -9.77
CA SER A 279 -5.16 6.19 -11.18
C SER A 279 -3.91 5.47 -11.72
N HIS A 280 -2.72 5.96 -11.36
CA HIS A 280 -1.45 5.33 -11.74
C HIS A 280 -1.28 3.94 -11.11
N VAL A 281 -1.69 3.77 -9.84
CA VAL A 281 -1.64 2.45 -9.18
C VAL A 281 -2.64 1.50 -9.80
N ALA A 282 -3.85 1.95 -10.19
CA ALA A 282 -4.81 1.14 -10.92
C ALA A 282 -4.21 0.61 -12.24
N ALA A 283 -3.60 1.48 -13.03
CA ALA A 283 -2.98 1.09 -14.30
C ALA A 283 -1.81 0.11 -14.09
N ARG A 284 -0.85 0.48 -13.24
CA ARG A 284 0.35 -0.34 -13.00
C ARG A 284 0.05 -1.65 -12.28
N GLY A 285 -0.92 -1.65 -11.37
CA GLY A 285 -1.37 -2.82 -10.63
C GLY A 285 -2.11 -3.86 -11.48
N ALA A 286 -2.68 -3.44 -12.61
CA ALA A 286 -3.50 -4.31 -13.47
C ALA A 286 -2.80 -5.58 -13.95
N GLN A 287 -1.48 -5.60 -14.01
CA GLN A 287 -0.72 -6.80 -14.35
C GLN A 287 -0.92 -7.95 -13.35
N SER A 288 -1.30 -7.66 -12.08
CA SER A 288 -1.44 -8.69 -11.04
C SER A 288 -0.15 -9.52 -10.85
N ILE A 289 -0.31 -10.84 -10.78
CA ILE A 289 0.79 -11.80 -10.63
C ILE A 289 1.43 -12.21 -11.98
N TYR A 290 0.98 -11.65 -13.10
CA TYR A 290 1.30 -12.18 -14.42
C TYR A 290 2.48 -11.46 -15.08
N TYR A 291 3.23 -12.21 -15.85
CA TYR A 291 4.21 -11.67 -16.77
C TYR A 291 3.55 -11.34 -18.12
N PHE A 292 3.71 -10.08 -18.53
CA PHE A 292 3.33 -9.62 -19.87
C PHE A 292 4.59 -9.09 -20.57
N PRO A 293 5.01 -9.70 -21.68
CA PRO A 293 6.14 -9.20 -22.46
C PRO A 293 5.97 -7.75 -22.91
N LYS A 294 4.73 -7.37 -23.23
CA LYS A 294 4.38 -6.03 -23.70
C LYS A 294 3.18 -5.49 -22.93
N SER A 295 3.21 -4.20 -22.63
CA SER A 295 2.08 -3.52 -22.00
C SER A 295 1.98 -2.06 -22.43
N ASP A 296 0.74 -1.58 -22.58
CA ASP A 296 0.38 -0.18 -22.80
C ASP A 296 -0.77 0.18 -21.87
N LEU A 297 -0.46 0.89 -20.78
CA LEU A 297 -1.39 1.18 -19.70
C LEU A 297 -1.55 2.69 -19.55
N THR A 298 -2.76 3.20 -19.70
CA THR A 298 -3.08 4.62 -19.53
C THR A 298 -3.93 4.85 -18.29
N ALA A 299 -3.70 5.97 -17.64
CA ALA A 299 -4.43 6.37 -16.45
C ALA A 299 -4.83 7.84 -16.53
N VAL A 300 -6.06 8.15 -16.14
CA VAL A 300 -6.55 9.53 -16.07
C VAL A 300 -7.33 9.71 -14.76
N ALA A 301 -7.05 10.79 -14.05
CA ALA A 301 -7.82 11.22 -12.88
C ALA A 301 -8.69 12.42 -13.25
N LEU A 302 -9.99 12.21 -13.41
CA LEU A 302 -10.93 13.26 -13.82
C LEU A 302 -11.29 14.18 -12.65
N ALA A 303 -11.33 15.48 -12.94
CA ALA A 303 -11.98 16.47 -12.07
C ALA A 303 -13.49 16.52 -12.39
N THR A 304 -14.32 16.32 -11.39
CA THR A 304 -15.78 16.29 -11.58
C THR A 304 -16.50 17.01 -10.44
N ARG A 305 -17.80 17.17 -10.54
CA ARG A 305 -18.63 17.73 -9.47
C ARG A 305 -19.11 16.71 -8.42
N ALA A 306 -18.65 15.47 -8.50
CA ALA A 306 -18.94 14.48 -7.48
C ALA A 306 -18.23 14.83 -6.16
N VAL A 307 -18.67 14.24 -5.05
CA VAL A 307 -17.96 14.35 -3.78
C VAL A 307 -16.53 13.83 -3.95
N GLU A 308 -15.59 14.47 -3.25
CA GLU A 308 -14.17 14.13 -3.29
C GLU A 308 -13.94 12.64 -3.15
N ALA A 309 -13.12 12.08 -4.02
CA ALA A 309 -12.59 10.74 -3.91
C ALA A 309 -11.11 10.78 -3.52
N GLY A 310 -10.67 9.81 -2.73
CA GLY A 310 -9.28 9.77 -2.26
C GLY A 310 -8.82 8.37 -1.92
N SER A 311 -7.76 8.30 -1.12
CA SER A 311 -7.14 7.05 -0.70
C SER A 311 -8.12 6.14 0.05
N MET A 312 -8.19 4.89 -0.34
CA MET A 312 -8.92 3.86 0.37
C MET A 312 -8.25 2.49 0.14
N ARG A 313 -8.39 1.56 1.09
CA ARG A 313 -7.79 0.20 1.10
C ARG A 313 -7.72 -0.42 -0.28
N GLY A 314 -6.51 -0.72 -0.80
CA GLY A 314 -6.26 -1.21 -2.15
C GLY A 314 -5.91 -0.14 -3.19
N PHE A 315 -6.08 1.16 -2.90
CA PHE A 315 -5.53 2.34 -3.61
C PHE A 315 -5.55 2.24 -5.15
N GLY A 316 -6.68 1.83 -5.74
CA GLY A 316 -6.81 1.68 -7.21
C GLY A 316 -6.53 0.26 -7.73
N SER A 317 -5.61 -0.47 -7.12
CA SER A 317 -5.30 -1.84 -7.54
C SER A 317 -6.48 -2.81 -7.34
N LEU A 318 -7.27 -2.64 -6.27
CA LEU A 318 -8.46 -3.45 -6.06
C LEU A 318 -9.38 -3.43 -7.29
N GLN A 319 -9.63 -2.25 -7.84
CA GLN A 319 -10.53 -2.05 -8.97
C GLN A 319 -9.98 -2.72 -10.24
N SER A 320 -8.69 -2.45 -10.58
CA SER A 320 -8.09 -3.00 -11.79
C SER A 320 -7.84 -4.51 -11.70
N LEU A 321 -7.36 -4.99 -10.56
CA LEU A 321 -7.08 -6.41 -10.34
C LEU A 321 -8.35 -7.26 -10.38
N SER A 322 -9.49 -6.73 -9.91
CA SER A 322 -10.76 -7.44 -10.00
C SER A 322 -11.17 -7.73 -11.44
N VAL A 323 -10.93 -6.79 -12.35
CA VAL A 323 -11.21 -6.99 -13.79
C VAL A 323 -10.21 -7.93 -14.44
N THR A 324 -8.90 -7.74 -14.20
CA THR A 324 -7.85 -8.60 -14.75
C THR A 324 -8.06 -10.07 -14.35
N GLU A 325 -8.33 -10.34 -13.08
CA GLU A 325 -8.51 -11.72 -12.57
C GLU A 325 -9.74 -12.42 -13.15
N VAL A 326 -10.83 -11.67 -13.40
CA VAL A 326 -12.01 -12.22 -14.09
C VAL A 326 -11.71 -12.48 -15.56
N MET A 327 -10.95 -11.61 -16.23
CA MET A 327 -10.51 -11.84 -17.63
C MET A 327 -9.61 -13.07 -17.73
N VAL A 328 -8.69 -13.26 -16.82
CA VAL A 328 -7.82 -14.44 -16.79
C VAL A 328 -8.64 -15.72 -16.64
N ASP A 329 -9.65 -15.70 -15.80
CA ASP A 329 -10.55 -16.83 -15.62
C ASP A 329 -11.42 -17.11 -16.86
N GLU A 330 -11.82 -16.05 -17.59
CA GLU A 330 -12.50 -16.17 -18.87
C GLU A 330 -11.59 -16.75 -19.96
N ILE A 331 -10.35 -16.27 -20.06
CA ILE A 331 -9.32 -16.81 -20.98
C ILE A 331 -9.09 -18.30 -20.72
N ALA A 332 -9.04 -18.71 -19.46
CA ALA A 332 -8.90 -20.13 -19.11
C ALA A 332 -10.06 -20.97 -19.66
N GLY A 333 -11.29 -20.48 -19.53
CA GLY A 333 -12.48 -21.12 -20.11
C GLY A 333 -12.42 -21.20 -21.65
N GLU A 334 -12.03 -20.11 -22.32
CA GLU A 334 -11.89 -20.05 -23.79
C GLU A 334 -10.80 -21.00 -24.33
N LEU A 335 -9.77 -21.27 -23.53
CA LEU A 335 -8.68 -22.17 -23.86
C LEU A 335 -8.90 -23.61 -23.37
N GLY A 336 -10.00 -23.89 -22.66
CA GLY A 336 -10.27 -25.18 -22.06
C GLY A 336 -9.27 -25.59 -20.96
N LEU A 337 -8.66 -24.61 -20.31
CA LEU A 337 -7.68 -24.81 -19.24
C LEU A 337 -8.33 -24.62 -17.85
N ASP A 338 -7.79 -25.33 -16.85
CA ASP A 338 -8.09 -24.99 -15.46
C ASP A 338 -7.60 -23.57 -15.16
N PRO A 339 -8.43 -22.73 -14.49
CA PRO A 339 -8.04 -21.35 -14.18
C PRO A 339 -6.76 -21.21 -13.36
N ILE A 340 -6.44 -22.15 -12.47
CA ILE A 340 -5.17 -22.15 -11.72
C ILE A 340 -4.01 -22.51 -12.64
N GLU A 341 -4.21 -23.46 -13.54
CA GLU A 341 -3.16 -23.85 -14.51
C GLU A 341 -2.79 -22.71 -15.47
N LEU A 342 -3.78 -21.93 -15.95
CA LEU A 342 -3.48 -20.75 -16.76
C LEU A 342 -2.66 -19.72 -15.99
N ARG A 343 -3.01 -19.48 -14.71
CA ARG A 343 -2.25 -18.60 -13.82
C ARG A 343 -0.82 -19.09 -13.64
N ARG A 344 -0.63 -20.39 -13.42
CA ARG A 344 0.69 -21.02 -13.29
C ARG A 344 1.59 -20.80 -14.50
N ARG A 345 1.03 -20.89 -15.71
CA ARG A 345 1.76 -20.65 -16.96
C ARG A 345 2.29 -19.23 -17.06
N ASN A 346 1.56 -18.26 -16.52
CA ASN A 346 1.80 -16.85 -16.70
C ASN A 346 2.32 -16.11 -15.46
N ALA A 347 2.41 -16.77 -14.31
CA ALA A 347 2.88 -16.16 -13.07
C ALA A 347 4.33 -15.67 -13.20
N LEU A 348 4.59 -14.49 -12.62
CA LEU A 348 5.92 -13.96 -12.40
C LEU A 348 6.78 -14.95 -11.59
N ARG A 349 8.06 -14.95 -11.85
CA ARG A 349 9.05 -15.77 -11.16
C ARG A 349 10.15 -14.90 -10.59
N GLU A 350 10.93 -15.45 -9.69
CA GLU A 350 12.12 -14.79 -9.17
C GLU A 350 13.00 -14.28 -10.32
N GLY A 351 13.47 -13.04 -10.18
CA GLY A 351 14.26 -12.36 -11.21
C GLY A 351 13.49 -11.84 -12.42
N TRP A 352 12.18 -12.13 -12.55
CA TRP A 352 11.38 -11.62 -13.66
C TRP A 352 10.91 -10.19 -13.40
N GLN A 353 10.84 -9.42 -14.46
CA GLN A 353 10.48 -8.02 -14.39
C GLN A 353 8.95 -7.81 -14.53
N ASN A 354 8.43 -6.87 -13.73
CA ASN A 354 7.06 -6.41 -13.86
C ASN A 354 6.88 -5.47 -15.08
N THR A 355 5.67 -4.99 -15.35
CA THR A 355 5.36 -4.07 -16.45
C THR A 355 6.09 -2.73 -16.38
N GLN A 356 6.69 -2.40 -15.25
CA GLN A 356 7.52 -1.23 -15.05
C GLN A 356 9.02 -1.57 -15.10
N GLY A 357 9.37 -2.86 -15.27
CA GLY A 357 10.72 -3.37 -15.31
C GLY A 357 11.36 -3.59 -13.93
N GLY A 358 10.62 -3.37 -12.85
CA GLY A 358 11.09 -3.69 -11.51
C GLY A 358 11.19 -5.21 -11.31
N VAL A 359 12.24 -5.65 -10.65
CA VAL A 359 12.40 -7.04 -10.21
C VAL A 359 11.89 -7.14 -8.77
N GLN A 360 10.99 -8.09 -8.53
CA GLN A 360 10.45 -8.30 -7.20
C GLN A 360 11.54 -8.81 -6.24
N ALA A 361 11.45 -8.34 -5.01
CA ALA A 361 12.34 -8.73 -3.94
C ALA A 361 12.17 -10.18 -3.51
N GLY A 362 13.22 -10.97 -3.68
CA GLY A 362 13.21 -12.38 -3.32
C GLY A 362 12.22 -13.20 -4.15
N ASP A 363 12.01 -14.45 -3.73
CA ASP A 363 11.03 -15.34 -4.37
C ASP A 363 9.59 -14.84 -4.10
N PRO A 364 8.81 -14.55 -5.13
CA PRO A 364 7.40 -14.17 -4.98
C PRO A 364 6.49 -15.30 -4.48
N ARG A 365 6.96 -16.55 -4.49
CA ARG A 365 6.24 -17.78 -4.07
C ARG A 365 4.87 -17.98 -4.72
N LEU A 366 4.63 -17.34 -5.85
CA LEU A 366 3.33 -17.38 -6.55
C LEU A 366 2.97 -18.79 -7.01
N LEU A 367 3.97 -19.55 -7.49
CA LEU A 367 3.75 -20.93 -7.94
C LEU A 367 3.42 -21.86 -6.78
N GLU A 368 4.11 -21.72 -5.66
CA GLU A 368 3.84 -22.49 -4.45
C GLU A 368 2.40 -22.28 -3.97
N MET A 369 1.94 -21.03 -3.96
CA MET A 369 0.56 -20.70 -3.59
C MET A 369 -0.46 -21.29 -4.58
N LEU A 370 -0.19 -21.22 -5.89
CA LEU A 370 -1.04 -21.84 -6.92
C LEU A 370 -1.08 -23.37 -6.76
N ASP A 371 0.03 -24.00 -6.41
CA ASP A 371 0.12 -25.44 -6.17
C ASP A 371 -0.69 -25.88 -4.94
N LEU A 372 -0.69 -25.10 -3.88
CA LEU A 372 -1.50 -25.33 -2.69
C LEU A 372 -2.99 -25.14 -2.99
N ALA A 373 -3.35 -24.04 -3.66
CA ALA A 373 -4.72 -23.75 -4.06
C ALA A 373 -5.30 -24.84 -4.99
N ALA A 374 -4.50 -25.33 -5.95
CA ALA A 374 -4.91 -26.39 -6.87
C ALA A 374 -5.24 -27.73 -6.16
N LYS A 375 -4.67 -27.98 -4.98
CA LYS A 375 -4.91 -29.18 -4.18
C LYS A 375 -5.98 -28.99 -3.10
N TYR A 376 -6.44 -27.75 -2.90
CA TYR A 376 -7.41 -27.48 -1.84
C TYR A 376 -8.73 -28.18 -2.12
N PRO A 377 -9.34 -28.89 -1.14
CA PRO A 377 -10.49 -29.75 -1.37
C PRO A 377 -11.68 -29.05 -2.01
N LEU A 378 -11.96 -27.79 -1.62
CA LEU A 378 -13.03 -26.99 -2.19
C LEU A 378 -12.83 -26.73 -3.70
N TRP A 379 -11.58 -26.49 -4.14
CA TRP A 379 -11.25 -26.32 -5.55
C TRP A 379 -11.33 -27.63 -6.34
N VAL A 380 -10.73 -28.68 -5.80
CA VAL A 380 -10.67 -29.99 -6.47
C VAL A 380 -12.06 -30.56 -6.70
N ASN A 381 -12.94 -30.45 -5.70
CA ASN A 381 -14.26 -31.05 -5.74
C ASN A 381 -15.36 -30.14 -6.31
N ARG A 382 -15.03 -28.92 -6.78
CA ARG A 382 -16.00 -27.88 -7.12
C ARG A 382 -17.08 -28.31 -8.11
N GLN A 383 -16.74 -29.11 -9.11
CA GLN A 383 -17.70 -29.58 -10.12
C GLN A 383 -18.69 -30.57 -9.55
N LYS A 384 -18.19 -31.52 -8.76
CA LYS A 384 -19.04 -32.50 -8.08
C LYS A 384 -19.92 -31.83 -7.04
N ALA A 385 -19.35 -30.94 -6.23
CA ALA A 385 -20.07 -30.16 -5.23
C ALA A 385 -21.20 -29.33 -5.86
N LYS A 386 -20.95 -28.72 -7.04
CA LYS A 386 -21.98 -28.01 -7.81
C LYS A 386 -23.13 -28.93 -8.20
N ALA A 387 -22.84 -30.08 -8.80
CA ALA A 387 -23.85 -31.02 -9.24
C ALA A 387 -24.68 -31.54 -8.06
N ASP A 388 -24.02 -31.94 -6.97
CA ASP A 388 -24.68 -32.47 -5.76
C ASP A 388 -25.55 -31.39 -5.08
N PHE A 389 -25.04 -30.17 -4.96
CA PHE A 389 -25.75 -29.05 -4.32
C PHE A 389 -27.00 -28.63 -5.11
N GLU A 390 -26.86 -28.46 -6.42
CA GLU A 390 -27.97 -28.02 -7.30
C GLU A 390 -29.05 -29.07 -7.40
N ALA A 391 -28.71 -30.35 -7.39
CA ALA A 391 -29.68 -31.47 -7.30
C ALA A 391 -30.44 -31.45 -5.99
N ALA A 392 -29.79 -31.17 -4.88
CA ALA A 392 -30.40 -31.13 -3.54
C ALA A 392 -31.18 -29.84 -3.26
N ASN A 393 -30.93 -28.76 -4.01
CA ASN A 393 -31.49 -27.43 -3.77
C ASN A 393 -32.15 -26.86 -5.05
N PRO A 394 -33.29 -27.32 -5.50
CA PRO A 394 -33.99 -26.77 -6.65
C PRO A 394 -34.21 -25.26 -6.51
N GLY A 395 -33.91 -24.49 -7.56
CA GLY A 395 -33.99 -23.02 -7.54
C GLY A 395 -32.76 -22.31 -6.98
N LYS A 396 -31.66 -23.02 -6.70
CA LYS A 396 -30.39 -22.46 -6.37
C LYS A 396 -29.31 -22.87 -7.38
N ARG A 397 -28.30 -22.00 -7.56
CA ARG A 397 -27.08 -22.29 -8.30
C ARG A 397 -25.91 -22.24 -7.34
N TYR A 398 -24.91 -23.09 -7.56
CA TYR A 398 -23.71 -23.17 -6.73
C TYR A 398 -22.47 -22.79 -7.51
N GLY A 399 -21.54 -22.09 -6.86
CA GLY A 399 -20.29 -21.70 -7.48
C GLY A 399 -19.11 -21.65 -6.54
N VAL A 400 -17.97 -22.03 -7.08
CA VAL A 400 -16.66 -21.86 -6.46
C VAL A 400 -15.78 -21.03 -7.39
N GLY A 401 -15.13 -20.01 -6.86
CA GLY A 401 -14.22 -19.12 -7.60
C GLY A 401 -12.87 -18.99 -6.92
N PHE A 402 -11.87 -18.71 -7.72
CA PHE A 402 -10.50 -18.49 -7.28
C PHE A 402 -9.98 -17.17 -7.85
N ALA A 403 -9.16 -16.48 -7.08
CA ALA A 403 -8.32 -15.38 -7.55
C ALA A 403 -7.03 -15.34 -6.74
N GLN A 404 -5.92 -14.98 -7.39
CA GLN A 404 -4.64 -14.73 -6.75
C GLN A 404 -4.05 -13.43 -7.28
N VAL A 405 -3.67 -12.55 -6.37
CA VAL A 405 -3.08 -11.25 -6.70
C VAL A 405 -1.82 -11.02 -5.89
N GLN A 406 -1.06 -10.02 -6.28
CA GLN A 406 -0.02 -9.42 -5.45
C GLN A 406 -0.26 -7.92 -5.34
N GLN A 407 -0.05 -7.40 -4.12
CA GLN A 407 -0.19 -5.98 -3.81
C GLN A 407 1.17 -5.42 -3.41
N VAL A 408 1.50 -4.26 -3.97
CA VAL A 408 2.65 -3.47 -3.54
C VAL A 408 2.45 -3.02 -2.10
N TYR A 409 3.53 -3.04 -1.30
CA TYR A 409 3.59 -2.36 -0.03
C TYR A 409 4.77 -1.38 0.02
N GLY A 410 4.60 -0.28 0.75
CA GLY A 410 5.50 0.87 0.74
C GLY A 410 5.05 1.98 -0.19
N SER A 411 5.25 3.23 0.25
CA SER A 411 4.72 4.42 -0.44
C SER A 411 5.71 5.06 -1.42
N SER A 412 6.86 4.44 -1.66
CA SER A 412 7.98 4.99 -2.45
C SER A 412 8.69 6.20 -1.81
N GLY A 413 8.63 6.29 -0.50
CA GLY A 413 9.28 7.29 0.32
C GLY A 413 8.84 7.11 1.76
N ASP A 414 9.41 6.08 2.44
CA ASP A 414 8.97 5.62 3.76
C ASP A 414 10.02 5.97 4.82
N PRO A 415 9.91 7.14 5.49
CA PRO A 415 10.71 7.49 6.64
C PRO A 415 10.18 6.80 7.89
N SER A 416 11.02 6.64 8.89
CA SER A 416 10.60 6.25 10.24
C SER A 416 11.57 6.82 11.28
N ILE A 417 11.04 7.20 12.43
CA ILE A 417 11.83 7.76 13.51
C ILE A 417 11.38 7.16 14.84
N LEU A 418 12.37 6.86 15.69
CA LEU A 418 12.13 6.23 16.98
C LEU A 418 13.23 6.59 17.97
N VAL A 419 12.84 6.74 19.24
CA VAL A 419 13.72 6.87 20.40
C VAL A 419 13.46 5.69 21.32
N LEU A 420 14.53 5.00 21.73
CA LEU A 420 14.55 3.99 22.79
C LEU A 420 15.56 4.38 23.87
N GLU A 421 15.18 4.30 25.14
CA GLU A 421 16.04 4.66 26.25
C GLU A 421 15.79 3.76 27.46
N PHE A 422 16.89 3.26 28.06
CA PHE A 422 16.91 2.65 29.39
C PHE A 422 17.27 3.69 30.45
N ASP A 423 16.47 3.80 31.50
CA ASP A 423 16.90 4.48 32.72
C ASP A 423 17.81 3.55 33.58
N SER A 424 18.41 4.09 34.64
CA SER A 424 19.29 3.34 35.52
C SER A 424 18.60 2.24 36.35
N ASN A 425 17.27 2.21 36.36
CA ASN A 425 16.46 1.20 37.05
C ASN A 425 16.00 0.08 36.10
N GLY A 426 16.34 0.16 34.80
CA GLY A 426 15.97 -0.80 33.80
C GLY A 426 14.61 -0.55 33.13
N LYS A 427 13.99 0.58 33.42
CA LYS A 427 12.78 1.01 32.72
C LYS A 427 13.15 1.39 31.29
N LEU A 428 12.44 0.78 30.34
CA LEU A 428 12.59 1.04 28.90
C LEU A 428 11.47 1.94 28.42
N SER A 429 11.81 3.13 27.96
CA SER A 429 10.89 4.05 27.30
C SER A 429 11.04 4.00 25.79
N MET A 430 9.91 4.10 25.09
CA MET A 430 9.82 4.09 23.64
C MET A 430 8.99 5.27 23.15
N ARG A 431 9.50 6.03 22.21
CA ARG A 431 8.77 7.11 21.55
C ARG A 431 8.96 7.00 20.03
N HIS A 432 7.84 6.97 19.27
CA HIS A 432 7.90 6.76 17.83
C HIS A 432 6.84 7.52 17.05
N CYS A 433 7.13 7.75 15.75
CA CYS A 433 6.25 8.47 14.84
C CYS A 433 5.06 7.67 14.32
N VAL A 434 5.04 6.36 14.54
CA VAL A 434 4.01 5.47 13.99
C VAL A 434 2.67 5.76 14.64
N GLN A 435 1.65 6.01 13.83
CA GLN A 435 0.28 6.21 14.27
C GLN A 435 -0.50 4.89 14.22
N GLU A 436 -1.48 4.74 15.10
CA GLU A 436 -2.42 3.64 15.03
C GLU A 436 -3.61 4.00 14.15
N ILE A 437 -3.83 3.22 13.12
CA ILE A 437 -4.91 3.40 12.15
C ILE A 437 -5.87 2.20 12.10
N GLY A 438 -5.85 1.35 13.12
CA GLY A 438 -6.62 0.12 13.19
C GLY A 438 -5.90 -1.13 12.65
N THR A 439 -4.62 -1.00 12.29
CA THR A 439 -3.80 -2.13 11.79
C THR A 439 -3.00 -2.83 12.87
N GLY A 440 -2.97 -2.30 14.10
CA GLY A 440 -2.13 -2.79 15.18
C GLY A 440 -0.65 -2.43 15.02
N ALA A 441 -0.37 -1.37 14.25
CA ALA A 441 1.00 -0.96 13.94
C ALA A 441 1.80 -0.60 15.20
N THR A 442 1.18 0.08 16.18
CA THR A 442 1.82 0.44 17.46
C THR A 442 2.10 -0.78 18.34
N THR A 443 1.18 -1.75 18.36
CA THR A 443 1.41 -3.03 19.04
C THR A 443 2.58 -3.77 18.40
N ALA A 444 2.63 -3.81 17.07
CA ALA A 444 3.73 -4.47 16.36
C ALA A 444 5.11 -3.83 16.67
N GLN A 445 5.18 -2.50 16.85
CA GLN A 445 6.42 -1.84 17.28
C GLN A 445 6.91 -2.35 18.63
N GLN A 446 6.01 -2.46 19.62
CA GLN A 446 6.34 -2.96 20.95
C GLN A 446 6.78 -4.42 20.91
N VAL A 447 6.09 -5.27 20.14
CA VAL A 447 6.46 -6.68 19.97
C VAL A 447 7.83 -6.82 19.33
N MET A 448 8.18 -5.99 18.32
CA MET A 448 9.51 -5.99 17.71
C MET A 448 10.62 -5.63 18.70
N VAL A 449 10.37 -4.67 19.61
CA VAL A 449 11.32 -4.35 20.70
C VAL A 449 11.46 -5.55 21.62
N TRP A 450 10.34 -6.15 22.03
CA TRP A 450 10.36 -7.35 22.88
C TRP A 450 11.12 -8.52 22.22
N GLN A 451 10.88 -8.78 20.95
CA GLN A 451 11.59 -9.83 20.21
C GLN A 451 13.09 -9.59 20.13
N ALA A 452 13.51 -8.33 19.98
CA ALA A 452 14.92 -7.97 19.83
C ALA A 452 15.67 -7.88 21.18
N LEU A 453 15.00 -7.45 22.25
CA LEU A 453 15.62 -7.18 23.56
C LEU A 453 15.16 -8.14 24.66
N GLY A 454 14.09 -8.91 24.46
CA GLY A 454 13.44 -9.73 25.50
C GLY A 454 12.66 -8.95 26.54
N LYS A 455 12.60 -7.64 26.40
CA LYS A 455 11.87 -6.71 27.27
C LYS A 455 10.95 -5.84 26.43
N ALA A 456 9.66 -5.83 26.78
CA ALA A 456 8.72 -4.87 26.21
C ALA A 456 9.00 -3.47 26.77
N PRO A 457 8.73 -2.40 26.03
CA PRO A 457 8.78 -1.05 26.59
C PRO A 457 7.80 -0.89 27.77
N ASP A 458 8.25 -0.25 28.84
CA ASP A 458 7.43 0.04 30.03
C ASP A 458 6.57 1.29 29.79
N GLU A 459 7.06 2.21 28.96
CA GLU A 459 6.34 3.42 28.53
C GLU A 459 6.42 3.56 27.02
N VAL A 460 5.28 3.87 26.39
CA VAL A 460 5.19 4.06 24.96
C VAL A 460 4.44 5.35 24.64
N GLU A 461 5.09 6.22 23.88
CA GLU A 461 4.50 7.38 23.26
C GLU A 461 4.52 7.18 21.73
N PHE A 462 3.37 7.23 21.08
CA PHE A 462 3.22 6.95 19.64
C PHE A 462 2.53 8.10 18.91
N GLY A 463 2.66 8.12 17.60
CA GLY A 463 2.13 9.19 16.75
C GLY A 463 2.87 10.53 16.96
N VAL A 464 4.09 10.47 17.46
CA VAL A 464 4.91 11.65 17.73
C VAL A 464 5.39 12.25 16.41
N THR A 465 5.31 13.57 16.30
CA THR A 465 5.75 14.31 15.10
C THR A 465 6.97 15.18 15.36
N GLU A 466 7.34 15.41 16.63
CA GLU A 466 8.50 16.20 17.03
C GLU A 466 9.53 15.33 17.77
N PHE A 467 10.75 15.33 17.30
CA PHE A 467 11.87 14.58 17.85
C PHE A 467 13.06 15.54 18.07
N PRO A 468 13.07 16.26 19.18
CA PRO A 468 14.11 17.28 19.43
C PRO A 468 15.53 16.71 19.54
N GLU A 469 15.70 15.40 19.79
CA GLU A 469 16.97 14.69 19.78
C GLU A 469 17.61 14.63 18.40
N LEU A 470 16.78 14.68 17.36
CA LEU A 470 17.17 14.66 15.96
C LEU A 470 16.71 15.96 15.29
N PRO A 471 17.50 17.03 15.27
CA PRO A 471 17.11 18.32 14.70
C PRO A 471 17.12 18.28 13.17
N LEU A 472 16.29 17.41 12.59
CA LEU A 472 16.24 17.15 11.16
C LEU A 472 15.48 18.24 10.41
N THR A 473 15.92 18.49 9.19
CA THR A 473 15.21 19.28 8.20
C THR A 473 14.89 18.43 6.99
N SER A 474 13.73 18.68 6.39
CA SER A 474 13.27 17.90 5.24
C SER A 474 12.89 18.82 4.10
N ALA A 475 13.37 18.50 2.91
CA ALA A 475 12.89 19.06 1.66
C ALA A 475 13.05 17.99 0.59
N TRP A 476 11.95 17.58 -0.05
CA TRP A 476 12.03 16.68 -1.19
C TRP A 476 12.85 17.33 -2.31
N ALA A 477 13.81 16.61 -2.83
CA ALA A 477 14.73 17.12 -3.84
C ALA A 477 14.91 16.10 -4.98
N ASP A 478 15.32 16.60 -6.16
CA ASP A 478 15.78 15.72 -7.22
C ASP A 478 17.08 14.99 -6.82
N GLN A 479 17.49 14.00 -7.58
CA GLN A 479 18.67 13.17 -7.24
C GLN A 479 19.94 13.99 -7.06
N LYS A 480 20.16 15.00 -7.90
CA LYS A 480 21.36 15.82 -7.82
C LYS A 480 21.40 16.62 -6.51
N LEU A 481 20.28 17.20 -6.11
CA LEU A 481 20.17 17.92 -4.83
C LEU A 481 20.22 16.95 -3.64
N GLN A 482 19.65 15.76 -3.74
CA GLN A 482 19.82 14.71 -2.72
C GLN A 482 21.29 14.37 -2.50
N ASP A 483 22.04 14.17 -3.57
CA ASP A 483 23.47 13.84 -3.51
C ASP A 483 24.29 14.99 -2.91
N GLU A 484 23.93 16.22 -3.20
CA GLU A 484 24.54 17.40 -2.59
C GLU A 484 24.20 17.51 -1.11
N TYR A 485 22.94 17.45 -0.72
CA TYR A 485 22.51 17.58 0.68
C TYR A 485 23.01 16.42 1.54
N SER A 486 23.08 15.21 1.02
CA SER A 486 23.62 14.06 1.75
C SER A 486 25.07 14.24 2.16
N LYS A 487 25.87 14.98 1.36
CA LYS A 487 27.29 15.28 1.63
C LYS A 487 27.46 16.51 2.51
N ASN A 488 26.70 17.56 2.28
CA ASN A 488 26.95 18.90 2.81
C ASN A 488 26.05 19.27 4.00
N ASN A 489 24.92 18.60 4.20
CA ASN A 489 23.98 18.89 5.28
C ASN A 489 23.65 17.63 6.11
N PRO A 490 24.31 17.40 7.26
CA PRO A 490 24.07 16.24 8.11
C PRO A 490 22.68 16.24 8.77
N TYR A 491 21.94 17.34 8.73
CA TYR A 491 20.59 17.47 9.31
C TYR A 491 19.49 17.21 8.28
N TRP A 492 19.83 17.18 7.00
CA TRP A 492 18.83 16.97 5.95
C TRP A 492 18.50 15.50 5.77
N VAL A 493 17.19 15.23 5.64
CA VAL A 493 16.64 13.94 5.21
C VAL A 493 15.54 14.17 4.19
N PRO A 494 15.23 13.22 3.30
CA PRO A 494 14.19 13.41 2.27
C PRO A 494 12.79 13.66 2.86
N SER A 495 12.46 12.99 3.96
CA SER A 495 11.20 13.15 4.70
C SER A 495 11.42 12.69 6.13
N ILE A 496 10.75 13.30 7.13
CA ILE A 496 10.99 13.03 8.56
C ILE A 496 10.00 12.00 9.11
N VAL A 497 8.70 12.21 8.89
CA VAL A 497 7.63 11.34 9.42
C VAL A 497 6.85 10.70 8.29
N PRO A 498 6.40 9.45 8.45
CA PRO A 498 5.70 8.72 7.41
C PRO A 498 4.24 9.12 7.30
N ASP A 499 3.67 8.88 6.13
CA ASP A 499 2.24 8.64 5.99
C ASP A 499 1.95 7.18 6.35
N MET A 500 0.90 6.94 7.13
CA MET A 500 0.47 5.58 7.50
C MET A 500 -0.40 5.01 6.38
N SER A 501 0.22 4.64 5.26
CA SER A 501 -0.43 4.18 4.05
C SER A 501 0.32 3.02 3.38
N SER A 502 -0.20 2.50 2.28
CA SER A 502 0.46 1.48 1.43
C SER A 502 0.95 0.24 2.16
N SER A 503 0.32 -0.16 3.25
CA SER A 503 0.71 -1.36 4.04
C SER A 503 2.18 -1.35 4.51
N SER A 504 2.80 -0.18 4.69
CA SER A 504 4.24 -0.03 4.97
C SER A 504 4.66 -0.37 6.40
N SER A 505 3.70 -0.55 7.33
CA SER A 505 3.86 -0.45 8.79
C SER A 505 5.00 -1.26 9.43
N VAL A 506 5.08 -2.58 9.24
CA VAL A 506 6.11 -3.39 9.94
C VAL A 506 7.39 -3.55 9.14
N TYR A 507 7.32 -3.58 7.82
CA TYR A 507 8.52 -3.67 7.00
C TYR A 507 9.28 -2.35 6.98
N TYR A 508 8.64 -1.27 6.50
CA TYR A 508 9.27 0.04 6.36
C TYR A 508 9.28 0.82 7.68
N ILE A 509 8.12 1.11 8.24
CA ILE A 509 8.00 1.99 9.40
C ILE A 509 8.57 1.32 10.66
N GLY A 510 8.49 -0.01 10.78
CA GLY A 510 9.12 -0.78 11.85
C GLY A 510 10.64 -0.95 11.73
N PHE A 511 11.25 -0.48 10.65
CA PHE A 511 12.68 -0.65 10.47
C PHE A 511 13.51 0.15 11.47
N ALA A 512 13.12 1.39 11.76
CA ALA A 512 13.76 2.21 12.80
C ALA A 512 13.74 1.49 14.14
N THR A 513 12.64 0.84 14.50
CA THR A 513 12.49 0.06 15.74
C THR A 513 13.48 -1.09 15.81
N ARG A 514 13.60 -1.86 14.72
CA ARG A 514 14.59 -2.95 14.66
C ARG A 514 16.03 -2.44 14.76
N GLN A 515 16.34 -1.31 14.10
CA GLN A 515 17.68 -0.74 14.16
C GLN A 515 18.01 -0.18 15.55
N ALA A 516 17.09 0.53 16.19
CA ALA A 516 17.29 1.06 17.53
C ALA A 516 17.44 -0.06 18.59
N ALA A 517 16.58 -1.06 18.54
CA ALA A 517 16.67 -2.21 19.46
C ALA A 517 17.98 -2.98 19.28
N ARG A 518 18.37 -3.26 18.03
CA ARG A 518 19.68 -3.88 17.74
C ARG A 518 20.85 -3.03 18.24
N PHE A 519 20.75 -1.72 18.06
CA PHE A 519 21.78 -0.80 18.53
C PHE A 519 21.97 -0.87 20.06
N LEU A 520 20.88 -0.86 20.82
CA LEU A 520 20.95 -1.00 22.27
C LEU A 520 21.41 -2.40 22.70
N LEU A 521 21.03 -3.44 21.98
CA LEU A 521 21.57 -4.79 22.26
C LEU A 521 23.08 -4.83 22.12
N GLU A 522 23.60 -4.29 21.02
CA GLU A 522 25.03 -4.37 20.65
C GLU A 522 25.90 -3.43 21.52
N PHE A 523 25.44 -2.21 21.78
CA PHE A 523 26.26 -1.16 22.39
C PHE A 523 25.90 -0.82 23.85
N THR A 524 24.83 -1.43 24.37
CA THR A 524 24.37 -1.23 25.76
C THR A 524 24.36 -2.55 26.52
N LEU A 525 23.44 -3.45 26.14
CA LEU A 525 23.17 -4.66 26.94
C LEU A 525 24.33 -5.67 26.84
N TRP A 526 24.86 -5.88 25.64
CA TRP A 526 25.97 -6.80 25.43
C TRP A 526 27.24 -6.41 26.18
N PRO A 527 27.77 -5.19 26.10
CA PRO A 527 28.94 -4.76 26.89
C PRO A 527 28.69 -4.81 28.40
N ALA A 528 27.50 -4.43 28.87
CA ALA A 528 27.14 -4.51 30.30
C ALA A 528 27.10 -5.97 30.78
N ALA A 529 26.53 -6.88 30.02
CA ALA A 529 26.48 -8.30 30.34
C ALA A 529 27.90 -8.90 30.45
N ARG A 530 28.75 -8.58 29.50
CA ARG A 530 30.17 -9.01 29.52
C ARG A 530 30.88 -8.52 30.80
N ALA A 531 30.67 -7.30 31.19
CA ALA A 531 31.25 -6.74 32.38
C ALA A 531 30.77 -7.48 33.64
N ILE A 532 29.46 -7.71 33.78
CA ILE A 532 28.89 -8.44 34.94
C ILE A 532 29.40 -9.87 34.98
N TRP A 533 29.41 -10.59 33.89
CA TRP A 533 29.94 -11.97 33.85
C TRP A 533 31.43 -12.03 34.17
N SER A 534 32.21 -11.01 33.84
CA SER A 534 33.65 -10.94 34.12
C SER A 534 33.94 -10.63 35.58
N GLU A 535 33.04 -9.93 36.26
CA GLU A 535 33.14 -9.61 37.70
C GLU A 535 32.76 -10.79 38.63
N GLY A 536 31.99 -11.75 38.13
CA GLY A 536 31.58 -12.98 38.81
C GLY A 536 32.77 -13.89 39.10
N ALA A 537 32.96 -14.27 40.39
CA ALA A 537 34.14 -14.96 40.92
C ALA A 537 34.65 -16.17 40.14
N GLY A 538 35.94 -16.21 39.92
CA GLY A 538 36.74 -17.41 39.76
C GLY A 538 36.37 -18.40 38.69
N GLY A 539 36.70 -18.21 37.44
CA GLY A 539 36.50 -19.12 36.31
C GLY A 539 35.49 -18.62 35.25
N GLY A 540 34.55 -17.80 35.62
CA GLY A 540 33.59 -17.20 34.69
C GLY A 540 34.19 -16.13 33.78
N ALA A 541 35.22 -15.47 34.19
CA ALA A 541 35.89 -14.40 33.43
C ALA A 541 36.43 -14.90 32.07
N MET A 542 37.04 -16.07 32.04
CA MET A 542 37.55 -16.68 30.78
C MET A 542 36.43 -17.16 29.89
N SER A 543 35.33 -17.65 30.44
CA SER A 543 34.17 -18.09 29.67
C SER A 543 33.44 -16.92 28.97
N SER A 544 33.38 -15.74 29.63
CA SER A 544 32.71 -14.58 29.03
C SER A 544 33.37 -14.01 27.79
N PHE A 545 34.70 -14.23 27.60
CA PHE A 545 35.42 -13.82 26.38
C PHE A 545 35.02 -14.63 25.16
N ASN A 546 34.51 -15.86 25.34
CA ASN A 546 34.12 -16.73 24.24
C ASN A 546 32.67 -16.55 23.81
N VAL A 547 31.83 -15.86 24.59
CA VAL A 547 30.43 -15.57 24.23
C VAL A 547 30.41 -14.47 23.18
N GLN A 548 29.89 -14.77 22.03
CA GLN A 548 29.71 -13.80 20.94
C GLN A 548 28.31 -13.17 21.00
N LEU A 549 28.10 -12.05 20.32
CA LEU A 549 26.78 -11.41 20.22
C LEU A 549 25.73 -12.38 19.66
N ALA A 550 26.11 -13.26 18.73
CA ALA A 550 25.26 -14.30 18.16
C ALA A 550 24.86 -15.41 19.13
N ASP A 551 25.62 -15.60 20.22
CA ASP A 551 25.35 -16.64 21.23
C ASP A 551 24.37 -16.17 22.31
N LEU A 552 23.97 -14.91 22.27
CA LEU A 552 23.05 -14.35 23.25
C LEU A 552 21.70 -15.05 23.22
N ARG A 553 21.18 -15.33 24.41
CA ARG A 553 19.83 -15.85 24.65
C ARG A 553 19.03 -14.80 25.41
N ILE A 554 17.95 -14.41 24.81
CA ILE A 554 17.06 -13.41 25.39
C ILE A 554 15.81 -14.14 25.87
N GLY A 555 15.41 -13.89 27.14
CA GLY A 555 14.25 -14.53 27.73
C GLY A 555 13.64 -13.71 28.87
N PRO A 556 12.58 -14.22 29.52
CA PRO A 556 11.90 -13.54 30.62
C PRO A 556 12.84 -13.19 31.80
N ASP A 557 13.86 -14.01 32.01
CA ASP A 557 14.84 -13.82 33.11
C ASP A 557 15.97 -12.83 32.75
N GLY A 558 15.92 -12.25 31.55
CA GLY A 558 16.91 -11.28 31.08
C GLY A 558 17.79 -11.80 29.95
N LEU A 559 19.02 -11.28 29.87
CA LEU A 559 20.00 -11.59 28.83
C LEU A 559 20.98 -12.65 29.32
N GLY A 560 21.01 -13.82 28.67
CA GLY A 560 21.97 -14.89 28.88
C GLY A 560 22.89 -15.11 27.69
N GLY A 561 23.82 -16.04 27.82
CA GLY A 561 24.71 -16.46 26.72
C GLY A 561 25.07 -17.94 26.88
N ALA A 562 25.81 -18.55 25.94
CA ALA A 562 26.21 -19.94 26.01
C ALA A 562 26.94 -20.27 27.31
N GLY A 563 26.29 -21.04 28.21
CA GLY A 563 26.86 -21.41 29.53
C GLY A 563 26.85 -20.29 30.60
N MET A 564 26.34 -19.10 30.26
CA MET A 564 26.27 -17.97 31.21
C MET A 564 24.85 -17.86 31.80
N LYS A 565 24.76 -17.51 33.08
CA LYS A 565 23.47 -17.26 33.74
C LYS A 565 22.81 -16.01 33.17
N PRO A 566 21.49 -16.00 32.99
CA PRO A 566 20.76 -14.79 32.63
C PRO A 566 20.99 -13.66 33.64
N ILE A 567 21.07 -12.44 33.12
CA ILE A 567 21.19 -11.20 33.90
C ILE A 567 19.90 -10.41 33.70
N ALA A 568 19.27 -10.01 34.80
CA ALA A 568 18.05 -9.20 34.75
C ALA A 568 18.30 -7.82 34.12
N PHE A 569 17.30 -7.31 33.40
CA PHE A 569 17.42 -6.03 32.68
C PHE A 569 17.77 -4.84 33.57
N GLU A 570 17.27 -4.82 34.82
CA GLU A 570 17.60 -3.80 35.82
C GLU A 570 19.10 -3.80 36.16
N GLN A 571 19.70 -4.97 36.22
CA GLN A 571 21.14 -5.10 36.49
C GLN A 571 21.97 -4.66 35.28
N LEU A 572 21.52 -5.03 34.08
CA LEU A 572 22.18 -4.65 32.82
C LEU A 572 22.14 -3.13 32.62
N ALA A 573 20.96 -2.52 32.83
CA ALA A 573 20.77 -1.08 32.66
C ALA A 573 21.62 -0.30 33.70
N ARG A 574 21.59 -0.72 34.97
CA ARG A 574 22.42 -0.11 36.02
C ARG A 574 23.90 -0.19 35.67
N LYS A 575 24.37 -1.36 35.22
CA LYS A 575 25.74 -1.56 34.80
C LYS A 575 26.12 -0.69 33.59
N ALA A 576 25.22 -0.60 32.62
CA ALA A 576 25.42 0.27 31.46
C ALA A 576 25.55 1.74 31.87
N HIS A 577 24.71 2.22 32.78
CA HIS A 577 24.80 3.58 33.33
C HIS A 577 26.10 3.80 34.12
N GLU A 578 26.49 2.86 34.98
CA GLU A 578 27.75 2.92 35.72
C GLU A 578 28.99 2.99 34.82
N MET A 579 28.99 2.20 33.75
CA MET A 579 30.08 2.17 32.77
C MET A 579 30.06 3.37 31.82
N GLY A 580 29.02 4.21 31.86
CA GLY A 580 28.84 5.31 30.92
C GLY A 580 28.64 4.88 29.44
N LEU A 581 28.08 3.69 29.23
CA LEU A 581 27.73 3.21 27.92
C LEU A 581 26.57 4.02 27.31
N ILE A 582 26.25 3.77 26.06
CA ILE A 582 25.06 4.35 25.45
C ILE A 582 23.82 3.69 26.07
N THR A 583 22.94 4.52 26.64
CA THR A 583 21.71 4.06 27.32
C THR A 583 20.45 4.48 26.61
N GLY A 584 20.56 5.41 25.67
CA GLY A 584 19.46 5.85 24.81
C GLY A 584 19.92 6.05 23.37
N VAL A 585 19.04 5.80 22.44
CA VAL A 585 19.28 5.98 21.01
C VAL A 585 18.06 6.57 20.32
N ALA A 586 18.27 7.58 19.49
CA ALA A 586 17.31 8.12 18.56
C ALA A 586 17.80 7.83 17.14
N VAL A 587 16.96 7.21 16.33
CA VAL A 587 17.31 6.85 14.93
C VAL A 587 16.24 7.34 13.98
N HIS A 588 16.70 7.78 12.82
CA HIS A 588 15.87 8.00 11.64
C HIS A 588 16.28 7.03 10.53
N THR A 589 15.31 6.53 9.79
CA THR A 589 15.52 5.65 8.63
C THR A 589 14.70 6.16 7.46
N TYR A 590 15.20 5.97 6.27
CA TYR A 590 14.49 6.29 5.04
C TYR A 590 14.63 5.15 4.04
N SER A 591 13.54 4.80 3.40
CA SER A 591 13.53 3.82 2.32
C SER A 591 12.75 4.32 1.12
N ARG A 592 13.21 3.87 -0.04
CA ARG A 592 12.47 3.95 -1.29
C ARG A 592 12.79 2.71 -2.12
N TRP A 593 12.16 1.58 -1.75
CA TRP A 593 12.46 0.23 -2.22
C TRP A 593 13.84 -0.27 -1.77
N GLU A 594 14.72 0.63 -1.39
CA GLU A 594 16.07 0.42 -0.86
C GLU A 594 16.29 1.31 0.37
N TRP A 595 17.10 0.85 1.33
CA TRP A 595 17.35 1.59 2.56
C TRP A 595 18.47 2.61 2.36
N ALA A 596 18.27 3.83 2.87
CA ALA A 596 19.35 4.77 3.06
C ALA A 596 20.38 4.21 4.03
N ARG A 597 21.66 4.52 3.81
CA ARG A 597 22.77 4.11 4.67
C ARG A 597 23.68 5.29 4.91
N ALA A 598 24.20 5.39 6.14
CA ALA A 598 25.15 6.44 6.48
C ALA A 598 26.28 5.94 7.37
N GLU A 599 27.41 6.66 7.31
CA GLU A 599 28.57 6.43 8.16
C GLU A 599 28.54 7.38 9.35
N PHE A 600 28.72 6.83 10.53
CA PHE A 600 28.78 7.55 11.79
C PHE A 600 30.06 7.20 12.55
N ASP A 601 30.77 8.23 13.03
CA ASP A 601 31.87 8.05 13.96
C ASP A 601 31.34 8.31 15.39
N ILE A 602 30.96 7.21 16.05
CA ILE A 602 30.24 7.26 17.33
C ILE A 602 31.28 7.26 18.46
N PRO A 603 31.34 8.33 19.29
CA PRO A 603 32.26 8.39 20.39
C PRO A 603 32.08 7.19 21.34
N GLY A 604 33.18 6.53 21.67
CA GLY A 604 33.23 5.32 22.50
C GLY A 604 32.93 4.02 21.75
N VAL A 605 32.47 4.09 20.48
CA VAL A 605 32.15 2.93 19.63
C VAL A 605 33.00 2.88 18.36
N GLY A 606 33.34 4.05 17.77
CA GLY A 606 34.08 4.17 16.52
C GLY A 606 33.21 4.23 15.29
N LEU A 607 33.85 4.10 14.11
CA LEU A 607 33.17 4.22 12.81
C LEU A 607 32.24 3.04 12.55
N ARG A 608 30.99 3.35 12.16
CA ARG A 608 29.97 2.40 11.78
C ARG A 608 29.24 2.85 10.51
N ASN A 609 29.00 1.93 9.60
CA ASN A 609 28.11 2.10 8.45
C ASN A 609 26.79 1.40 8.78
N LEU A 610 25.75 2.17 9.01
CA LEU A 610 24.45 1.69 9.49
C LEU A 610 23.36 1.94 8.44
N PRO A 611 22.32 1.09 8.36
CA PRO A 611 21.19 1.31 7.46
C PRO A 611 20.18 2.31 8.05
N ILE A 612 20.71 3.43 8.52
CA ILE A 612 19.97 4.59 9.06
C ILE A 612 20.58 5.85 8.46
N ASP A 613 19.87 6.95 8.47
CA ASP A 613 20.35 8.20 7.89
C ASP A 613 20.49 9.35 8.89
N ALA A 614 20.00 9.17 10.14
CA ALA A 614 20.35 10.02 11.27
C ALA A 614 20.42 9.23 12.58
N LEU A 615 21.26 9.71 13.50
CA LEU A 615 21.55 9.06 14.77
C LEU A 615 21.81 10.11 15.86
N ALA A 616 21.20 9.92 17.03
CA ALA A 616 21.62 10.57 18.27
C ALA A 616 21.71 9.54 19.39
N VAL A 617 22.63 9.71 20.31
CA VAL A 617 22.87 8.79 21.42
C VAL A 617 22.89 9.52 22.76
N ARG A 618 22.45 8.83 23.80
CA ARG A 618 22.55 9.29 25.18
C ARG A 618 23.49 8.39 25.95
N TYR A 619 24.40 8.96 26.68
CA TYR A 619 25.36 8.21 27.49
C TYR A 619 24.87 8.09 28.93
N GLY A 620 25.18 6.95 29.55
CA GLY A 620 24.88 6.68 30.96
C GLY A 620 25.64 7.60 31.95
N ASP A 621 25.20 7.56 33.19
CA ASP A 621 25.65 8.48 34.23
C ASP A 621 27.15 8.41 34.55
N GLY A 622 27.78 7.24 34.35
CA GLY A 622 29.21 7.03 34.53
C GLY A 622 30.08 7.54 33.37
N ALA A 623 29.48 8.10 32.32
CA ALA A 623 30.22 8.56 31.16
C ALA A 623 31.21 9.67 31.51
N PRO A 624 32.41 9.71 30.85
CA PRO A 624 33.37 10.80 31.00
C PRO A 624 32.73 12.15 30.67
N ALA A 625 33.20 13.21 31.37
CA ALA A 625 32.69 14.57 31.17
C ALA A 625 32.71 15.00 29.68
N ALA A 626 33.74 14.57 28.93
CA ALA A 626 33.87 14.86 27.52
C ALA A 626 32.70 14.31 26.69
N LEU A 627 32.12 13.14 27.02
CA LEU A 627 30.91 12.58 26.36
C LEU A 627 29.65 13.27 26.86
N LYS A 628 29.53 13.53 28.18
CA LYS A 628 28.37 14.24 28.73
C LYS A 628 28.21 15.64 28.13
N ASN A 629 29.31 16.37 27.93
CA ASN A 629 29.29 17.69 27.33
C ASN A 629 28.85 17.70 25.86
N ARG A 630 28.82 16.56 25.19
CA ARG A 630 28.31 16.42 23.82
C ARG A 630 26.78 16.29 23.73
N MET A 631 26.13 15.88 24.84
CA MET A 631 24.66 15.72 24.90
C MET A 631 23.96 17.08 24.94
N THR A 632 24.10 17.88 23.91
CA THR A 632 23.61 19.27 23.83
C THR A 632 22.25 19.41 23.18
N VAL A 633 21.74 18.33 22.54
CA VAL A 633 20.49 18.35 21.79
C VAL A 633 19.43 17.50 22.53
N ALA A 634 18.56 18.15 23.30
CA ALA A 634 17.52 17.48 24.11
C ALA A 634 18.07 16.35 25.01
N GLY A 635 19.29 16.49 25.56
CA GLY A 635 19.95 15.47 26.37
C GLY A 635 20.61 14.34 25.58
N TYR A 636 20.75 14.49 24.28
CA TYR A 636 21.42 13.55 23.37
C TYR A 636 22.62 14.21 22.67
N ASP A 637 23.58 13.40 22.27
CA ASP A 637 24.66 13.73 21.34
C ASP A 637 24.20 13.40 19.92
N PHE A 638 23.89 14.43 19.12
CA PHE A 638 23.58 14.23 17.69
C PHE A 638 24.84 13.90 16.92
N ILE A 639 24.92 12.67 16.40
CA ILE A 639 26.10 12.20 15.68
C ILE A 639 25.99 12.61 14.21
N LYS A 640 26.75 13.63 13.83
CA LYS A 640 26.79 14.04 12.42
C LYS A 640 27.33 12.91 11.56
N ARG A 641 26.57 12.53 10.54
CA ARG A 641 27.03 11.53 9.57
C ARG A 641 28.21 12.03 8.76
N LYS A 642 29.17 11.17 8.46
CA LYS A 642 30.30 11.46 7.57
C LYS A 642 29.93 11.34 6.11
N SER A 643 29.10 10.40 5.77
CA SER A 643 28.55 10.19 4.44
C SER A 643 27.17 9.55 4.52
N ALA A 644 26.37 9.73 3.48
CA ALA A 644 25.10 9.03 3.33
C ALA A 644 24.85 8.67 1.87
N THR A 645 24.25 7.52 1.66
CA THR A 645 23.74 7.09 0.37
C THR A 645 22.23 6.95 0.48
N TYR A 646 21.53 7.69 -0.36
CA TYR A 646 20.07 7.62 -0.46
C TYR A 646 19.66 6.86 -1.72
N PRO A 647 18.54 6.13 -1.68
CA PRO A 647 17.97 5.54 -2.87
C PRO A 647 17.61 6.64 -3.89
N PRO A 648 17.68 6.33 -5.18
CA PRO A 648 17.41 7.31 -6.23
C PRO A 648 15.97 7.83 -6.20
N THR A 649 15.76 9.03 -6.76
CA THR A 649 14.45 9.67 -6.87
C THR A 649 13.50 8.91 -7.80
N GLN A 650 12.22 9.26 -7.81
CA GLN A 650 11.18 8.61 -8.62
C GLN A 650 11.49 8.49 -10.11
N ARG A 651 12.17 9.50 -10.67
CA ARG A 651 12.47 9.52 -12.10
C ARG A 651 13.51 8.50 -12.53
N SER A 652 14.32 8.04 -11.61
CA SER A 652 15.41 7.10 -11.84
C SER A 652 15.20 5.73 -11.17
N SER A 653 14.09 5.53 -10.46
CA SER A 653 13.82 4.23 -9.82
C SER A 653 12.99 3.32 -10.71
N ALA A 654 13.31 2.04 -10.71
CA ALA A 654 12.40 1.00 -11.16
C ALA A 654 11.07 1.11 -10.42
N GLY A 655 10.04 0.54 -10.95
CA GLY A 655 8.77 0.40 -10.25
C GLY A 655 8.94 -0.31 -8.91
N PRO A 656 7.85 -0.48 -8.17
CA PRO A 656 7.87 -1.16 -6.88
C PRO A 656 8.50 -2.56 -6.98
N THR A 657 9.27 -2.91 -5.97
CA THR A 657 9.93 -4.22 -5.87
C THR A 657 9.42 -5.05 -4.70
N THR A 658 8.64 -4.45 -3.80
CA THR A 658 8.10 -5.11 -2.61
C THR A 658 6.62 -5.43 -2.79
N TYR A 659 6.29 -6.72 -2.73
CA TYR A 659 4.93 -7.22 -2.95
C TYR A 659 4.58 -8.31 -1.93
N THR A 660 3.30 -8.33 -1.54
CA THR A 660 2.71 -9.43 -0.80
C THR A 660 1.69 -10.14 -1.69
N PRO A 661 1.80 -11.44 -1.92
CA PRO A 661 0.79 -12.20 -2.62
C PRO A 661 -0.28 -12.74 -1.67
N ALA A 662 -1.52 -12.79 -2.17
CA ALA A 662 -2.63 -13.48 -1.52
C ALA A 662 -3.59 -14.06 -2.54
N SER A 663 -4.32 -15.08 -2.12
CA SER A 663 -5.40 -15.70 -2.90
C SER A 663 -6.61 -16.02 -2.02
N TYR A 664 -7.77 -16.15 -2.67
CA TYR A 664 -8.97 -16.70 -2.07
C TYR A 664 -9.60 -17.77 -2.96
N ILE A 665 -10.11 -18.80 -2.31
CA ILE A 665 -11.12 -19.69 -2.87
C ILE A 665 -12.44 -19.35 -2.16
N VAL A 666 -13.48 -19.03 -2.92
CA VAL A 666 -14.78 -18.61 -2.40
C VAL A 666 -15.86 -19.57 -2.86
N GLU A 667 -16.68 -19.99 -1.93
CA GLU A 667 -17.86 -20.82 -2.15
C GLU A 667 -19.13 -20.00 -1.88
N LEU A 668 -20.08 -20.06 -2.82
CA LEU A 668 -21.35 -19.33 -2.70
C LEU A 668 -22.51 -20.08 -3.36
N ASN A 669 -23.72 -19.68 -3.01
CA ASN A 669 -24.92 -20.05 -3.76
C ASN A 669 -25.72 -18.82 -4.17
N VAL A 670 -26.50 -18.97 -5.24
CA VAL A 670 -27.35 -17.95 -5.84
C VAL A 670 -28.78 -18.46 -5.87
N ASN A 671 -29.70 -17.71 -5.35
CA ASN A 671 -31.14 -17.98 -5.51
C ASN A 671 -31.58 -17.49 -6.89
N THR A 672 -32.07 -18.40 -7.74
CA THR A 672 -32.39 -18.07 -9.14
C THR A 672 -33.64 -17.19 -9.31
N PHE A 673 -34.55 -17.16 -8.32
CA PHE A 673 -35.73 -16.31 -8.36
C PHE A 673 -35.46 -14.87 -7.92
N THR A 674 -34.64 -14.72 -6.87
CA THR A 674 -34.39 -13.41 -6.28
C THR A 674 -33.09 -12.78 -6.77
N GLY A 675 -32.14 -13.56 -7.29
CA GLY A 675 -30.78 -13.13 -7.60
C GLY A 675 -29.91 -12.95 -6.35
N GLN A 676 -30.41 -13.23 -5.17
CA GLN A 676 -29.64 -13.09 -3.93
C GLN A 676 -28.49 -14.09 -3.86
N VAL A 677 -27.34 -13.61 -3.42
CA VAL A 677 -26.11 -14.38 -3.21
C VAL A 677 -25.92 -14.65 -1.73
N GLN A 678 -25.59 -15.88 -1.40
CA GLN A 678 -25.12 -16.26 -0.08
C GLN A 678 -23.70 -16.81 -0.19
N VAL A 679 -22.74 -16.09 0.35
CA VAL A 679 -21.39 -16.62 0.58
C VAL A 679 -21.50 -17.68 1.66
N MET A 680 -20.96 -18.86 1.41
CA MET A 680 -20.99 -20.01 2.33
C MET A 680 -19.66 -20.15 3.05
N SER A 681 -18.59 -20.15 2.30
CA SER A 681 -17.23 -20.24 2.84
C SER A 681 -16.23 -19.50 1.99
N HIS A 682 -15.10 -19.18 2.60
CA HIS A 682 -13.91 -18.76 1.89
C HIS A 682 -12.64 -19.23 2.59
N HIS A 683 -11.63 -19.51 1.79
CA HIS A 683 -10.30 -19.88 2.26
C HIS A 683 -9.26 -18.92 1.68
N GLY A 684 -8.54 -18.25 2.56
CA GLY A 684 -7.42 -17.36 2.20
C GLY A 684 -6.09 -18.07 2.25
N LEU A 685 -5.19 -17.77 1.32
CA LEU A 685 -3.79 -18.17 1.37
C LEU A 685 -2.91 -16.95 1.13
N MET A 686 -1.91 -16.73 2.00
CA MET A 686 -1.07 -15.53 1.98
C MET A 686 0.37 -15.87 2.31
N ASP A 687 1.30 -15.10 1.73
CA ASP A 687 2.71 -15.08 2.15
C ASP A 687 3.02 -13.77 2.91
N PRO A 688 2.86 -13.75 4.24
CA PRO A 688 3.09 -12.57 5.06
C PRO A 688 4.57 -12.34 5.40
N GLY A 689 5.48 -13.21 4.94
CA GLY A 689 6.83 -13.27 5.48
C GLY A 689 6.83 -13.64 6.96
N THR A 690 7.71 -13.06 7.76
CA THR A 690 7.72 -13.25 9.21
C THR A 690 6.58 -12.49 9.86
N MET A 691 5.63 -13.19 10.47
CA MET A 691 4.52 -12.57 11.19
C MET A 691 4.99 -12.02 12.54
N ILE A 692 4.82 -10.74 12.77
CA ILE A 692 5.17 -10.11 14.06
C ILE A 692 4.09 -10.39 15.10
N VAL A 693 2.81 -10.23 14.72
CA VAL A 693 1.65 -10.51 15.58
C VAL A 693 0.62 -11.30 14.76
N PRO A 694 0.64 -12.64 14.83
CA PRO A 694 -0.20 -13.51 13.99
C PRO A 694 -1.71 -13.22 14.10
N GLU A 695 -2.18 -12.88 15.29
CA GLU A 695 -3.59 -12.56 15.54
C GLU A 695 -4.04 -11.32 14.76
N LEU A 696 -3.19 -10.30 14.65
CA LEU A 696 -3.47 -9.10 13.88
C LEU A 696 -3.46 -9.38 12.38
N VAL A 697 -2.59 -10.28 11.90
CA VAL A 697 -2.57 -10.75 10.50
C VAL A 697 -3.92 -11.39 10.14
N SER A 698 -4.40 -12.30 11.00
CA SER A 698 -5.70 -12.95 10.83
C SER A 698 -6.85 -11.93 10.82
N GLY A 699 -6.84 -10.99 11.76
CA GLY A 699 -7.84 -9.92 11.84
C GLY A 699 -7.88 -9.04 10.59
N GLN A 700 -6.73 -8.68 10.03
CA GLN A 700 -6.64 -7.90 8.78
C GLN A 700 -7.18 -8.68 7.58
N LEU A 701 -6.93 -9.98 7.52
CA LEU A 701 -7.43 -10.84 6.45
C LEU A 701 -8.96 -10.96 6.50
N GLN A 702 -9.54 -11.21 7.68
CA GLN A 702 -10.98 -11.32 7.90
C GLN A 702 -11.72 -10.01 7.57
N GLY A 703 -11.23 -8.89 8.11
CA GLY A 703 -11.80 -7.57 7.82
C GLY A 703 -11.70 -7.19 6.34
N GLY A 704 -10.58 -7.54 5.70
CA GLY A 704 -10.40 -7.35 4.26
C GLY A 704 -11.38 -8.18 3.44
N ALA A 705 -11.57 -9.45 3.80
CA ALA A 705 -12.53 -10.34 3.14
C ALA A 705 -13.96 -9.79 3.20
N ALA A 706 -14.40 -9.34 4.37
CA ALA A 706 -15.72 -8.73 4.54
C ALA A 706 -15.91 -7.49 3.65
N MET A 707 -14.92 -6.59 3.62
CA MET A 707 -14.94 -5.43 2.73
C MET A 707 -14.96 -5.83 1.25
N GLY A 708 -14.20 -6.86 0.85
CA GLY A 708 -14.17 -7.36 -0.53
C GLY A 708 -15.52 -7.94 -0.97
N ILE A 709 -16.19 -8.69 -0.10
CA ILE A 709 -17.55 -9.22 -0.36
C ILE A 709 -18.55 -8.06 -0.46
N GLY A 710 -18.46 -7.06 0.44
CA GLY A 710 -19.30 -5.87 0.40
C GLY A 710 -19.14 -5.13 -0.92
N HIS A 711 -17.91 -4.88 -1.35
CA HIS A 711 -17.59 -4.22 -2.62
C HIS A 711 -18.11 -5.01 -3.84
N ALA A 712 -17.96 -6.34 -3.81
CA ALA A 712 -18.39 -7.17 -4.93
C ALA A 712 -19.91 -7.24 -5.11
N LEU A 713 -20.70 -7.19 -4.00
CA LEU A 713 -22.11 -7.58 -4.00
C LEU A 713 -23.08 -6.51 -3.51
N MET A 714 -22.66 -5.53 -2.70
CA MET A 714 -23.59 -4.75 -1.87
C MET A 714 -23.41 -3.25 -1.94
N GLU A 715 -22.14 -2.77 -1.90
CA GLU A 715 -21.82 -1.37 -1.67
C GLU A 715 -21.83 -0.58 -2.98
N GLU A 716 -22.63 0.48 -3.02
CA GLU A 716 -22.71 1.37 -4.18
C GLU A 716 -23.12 2.77 -3.73
N LEU A 717 -22.41 3.77 -4.24
CA LEU A 717 -22.77 5.17 -4.15
C LEU A 717 -22.83 5.73 -5.57
N PRO A 718 -24.01 6.14 -6.04
CA PRO A 718 -24.14 6.88 -7.28
C PRO A 718 -23.34 8.18 -7.24
N LEU A 719 -22.93 8.66 -8.39
CA LEU A 719 -22.31 9.96 -8.56
C LEU A 719 -23.40 11.01 -8.88
N TYR A 720 -23.09 12.28 -8.64
CA TYR A 720 -23.88 13.47 -9.03
C TYR A 720 -25.24 13.58 -8.35
N GLU A 721 -26.33 13.65 -9.10
CA GLU A 721 -27.66 14.07 -8.62
C GLU A 721 -28.26 13.15 -7.54
N ASP A 722 -28.08 11.84 -7.68
CA ASP A 722 -28.52 10.87 -6.68
C ASP A 722 -27.38 10.41 -5.74
N GLY A 723 -26.22 11.05 -5.84
CA GLY A 723 -25.03 10.72 -5.06
C GLY A 723 -24.97 11.41 -3.71
N PRO A 724 -23.89 11.17 -2.96
CA PRO A 724 -23.54 11.90 -1.75
C PRO A 724 -23.54 13.41 -1.99
N GLY A 725 -23.91 14.19 -0.95
CA GLY A 725 -24.12 15.63 -1.06
C GLY A 725 -25.56 16.03 -1.31
N ASN A 726 -26.43 15.14 -1.76
CA ASN A 726 -27.87 15.42 -1.95
C ASN A 726 -28.71 15.44 -0.65
N GLY A 727 -28.10 15.09 0.49
CA GLY A 727 -28.75 15.09 1.79
C GLY A 727 -29.60 13.86 2.10
N THR A 728 -29.47 12.76 1.37
CA THR A 728 -30.31 11.57 1.56
C THR A 728 -29.55 10.31 1.96
N TRP A 729 -28.21 10.32 1.86
CA TRP A 729 -27.40 9.13 2.10
C TRP A 729 -27.05 8.94 3.58
N ASN A 730 -27.32 7.72 4.07
CA ASN A 730 -26.85 7.18 5.34
C ASN A 730 -27.06 5.65 5.32
N PHE A 731 -26.90 4.94 6.45
CA PHE A 731 -27.06 3.49 6.53
C PHE A 731 -28.49 2.96 6.26
N ASN A 732 -29.48 3.81 6.08
CA ASN A 732 -30.80 3.36 5.62
C ASN A 732 -30.84 3.08 4.10
N ARG A 733 -29.92 3.69 3.35
CA ARG A 733 -29.76 3.51 1.89
C ARG A 733 -28.51 2.72 1.52
N TYR A 734 -27.43 2.91 2.27
CA TYR A 734 -26.15 2.26 2.01
C TYR A 734 -26.06 0.92 2.72
N THR A 735 -25.77 -0.13 1.97
CA THR A 735 -25.70 -1.50 2.49
C THR A 735 -24.26 -2.01 2.47
N LEU A 736 -23.82 -2.56 3.60
CA LEU A 736 -22.54 -3.23 3.76
C LEU A 736 -22.74 -4.56 4.50
N PRO A 737 -21.78 -5.48 4.51
CA PRO A 737 -21.88 -6.73 5.26
C PRO A 737 -22.11 -6.45 6.75
N ARG A 738 -23.13 -7.09 7.31
CA ARG A 738 -23.48 -6.96 8.73
C ARG A 738 -22.99 -8.17 9.51
N ALA A 739 -22.94 -8.08 10.82
CA ALA A 739 -22.54 -9.20 11.69
C ALA A 739 -23.32 -10.49 11.38
N ARG A 740 -24.63 -10.40 11.08
CA ARG A 740 -25.46 -11.55 10.69
C ARG A 740 -25.07 -12.17 9.35
N ASP A 741 -24.54 -11.37 8.42
CA ASP A 741 -24.08 -11.85 7.12
C ASP A 741 -22.74 -12.57 7.29
N VAL A 742 -21.84 -12.00 8.11
CA VAL A 742 -20.53 -12.60 8.43
C VAL A 742 -20.65 -13.88 9.25
N ALA A 743 -21.62 -13.96 10.17
CA ALA A 743 -21.79 -15.07 11.09
C ALA A 743 -22.09 -16.42 10.40
N VAL A 744 -22.54 -16.39 9.15
CA VAL A 744 -22.85 -17.62 8.39
C VAL A 744 -21.70 -18.05 7.46
N TRP A 745 -20.63 -17.29 7.39
CA TRP A 745 -19.48 -17.65 6.55
C TRP A 745 -18.52 -18.56 7.31
N THR A 746 -18.11 -19.67 6.72
CA THR A 746 -16.95 -20.42 7.19
C THR A 746 -15.69 -19.74 6.65
N GLN A 747 -14.89 -19.20 7.54
CA GLN A 747 -13.66 -18.47 7.21
C GLN A 747 -12.44 -19.26 7.65
N THR A 748 -11.56 -19.57 6.72
CA THR A 748 -10.28 -20.24 7.00
C THR A 748 -9.15 -19.53 6.27
N ALA A 749 -7.92 -19.66 6.78
CA ALA A 749 -6.76 -19.12 6.13
C ALA A 749 -5.51 -19.95 6.46
N ASP A 750 -4.63 -20.08 5.47
CA ASP A 750 -3.28 -20.62 5.63
C ASP A 750 -2.26 -19.54 5.31
N TYR A 751 -1.16 -19.56 6.04
CA TYR A 751 -0.04 -18.66 5.86
C TYR A 751 1.20 -19.46 5.48
N LEU A 752 1.89 -19.03 4.43
CA LEU A 752 3.16 -19.64 4.10
C LEU A 752 4.18 -19.32 5.20
N PRO A 753 4.93 -20.32 5.68
CA PRO A 753 6.01 -20.07 6.63
C PRO A 753 7.09 -19.19 5.99
N PRO A 754 7.82 -18.37 6.76
CA PRO A 754 8.94 -17.62 6.23
C PRO A 754 10.01 -18.56 5.63
N LEU A 755 10.66 -18.13 4.55
CA LEU A 755 11.69 -18.93 3.87
C LEU A 755 12.94 -19.17 4.73
N SER A 756 13.21 -18.27 5.69
CA SER A 756 14.28 -18.37 6.65
C SER A 756 13.94 -17.60 7.94
N GLU A 757 14.70 -17.83 8.99
CA GLU A 757 14.58 -17.08 10.26
C GLU A 757 14.84 -15.56 10.08
N THR A 758 15.58 -15.19 9.04
CA THR A 758 15.89 -13.79 8.72
C THR A 758 14.95 -13.15 7.71
N SER A 759 13.96 -13.90 7.22
CA SER A 759 12.97 -13.37 6.26
C SER A 759 12.23 -12.16 6.87
N PRO A 760 12.13 -11.04 6.14
CA PRO A 760 11.44 -9.87 6.65
C PRO A 760 9.93 -10.09 6.71
N PRO A 761 9.21 -9.34 7.55
CA PRO A 761 7.75 -9.26 7.45
C PRO A 761 7.37 -8.56 6.13
N LYS A 762 6.19 -8.88 5.59
CA LYS A 762 5.62 -8.20 4.42
C LYS A 762 4.44 -7.32 4.83
N GLY A 763 4.20 -6.25 4.08
CA GLY A 763 3.02 -5.40 4.27
C GLY A 763 1.76 -6.09 3.75
N LEU A 764 0.67 -6.12 4.54
CA LEU A 764 -0.51 -6.91 4.20
C LEU A 764 -1.86 -6.23 4.47
N ALA A 765 -1.86 -5.04 5.06
CA ALA A 765 -3.10 -4.42 5.53
C ALA A 765 -4.16 -4.20 4.44
N GLU A 766 -3.78 -3.94 3.20
CA GLU A 766 -4.70 -3.75 2.07
C GLU A 766 -5.10 -5.06 1.39
N LEU A 767 -4.23 -6.04 1.43
CA LEU A 767 -4.28 -7.24 0.60
C LEU A 767 -5.50 -8.13 0.86
N GLY A 768 -5.99 -8.20 2.10
CA GLY A 768 -7.15 -9.03 2.45
C GLY A 768 -8.43 -8.71 1.65
N MET A 769 -8.56 -7.51 1.10
CA MET A 769 -9.71 -7.09 0.30
C MET A 769 -9.54 -7.41 -1.19
N VAL A 770 -8.33 -7.25 -1.71
CA VAL A 770 -8.07 -7.16 -3.16
C VAL A 770 -8.45 -8.42 -3.94
N PRO A 771 -7.99 -9.64 -3.61
CA PRO A 771 -8.35 -10.85 -4.36
C PRO A 771 -9.79 -11.30 -4.14
N MET A 772 -10.42 -10.87 -3.03
CA MET A 772 -11.77 -11.32 -2.66
C MET A 772 -12.82 -10.89 -3.69
N VAL A 773 -12.72 -9.67 -4.21
CA VAL A 773 -13.68 -9.14 -5.20
C VAL A 773 -13.73 -10.02 -6.46
N ALA A 774 -12.56 -10.37 -6.99
CA ALA A 774 -12.44 -11.24 -8.16
C ALA A 774 -12.84 -12.69 -7.85
N ALA A 775 -12.46 -13.21 -6.69
CA ALA A 775 -12.82 -14.59 -6.30
C ALA A 775 -14.35 -14.76 -6.18
N VAL A 776 -15.05 -13.77 -5.61
CA VAL A 776 -16.52 -13.74 -5.56
C VAL A 776 -17.10 -13.67 -6.98
N SER A 777 -16.55 -12.80 -7.85
CA SER A 777 -17.02 -12.67 -9.23
C SER A 777 -16.80 -13.96 -10.04
N ASN A 778 -15.68 -14.63 -9.86
CA ASN A 778 -15.40 -15.92 -10.49
C ASN A 778 -16.30 -17.05 -9.95
N ALA A 779 -16.63 -17.03 -8.64
CA ALA A 779 -17.59 -17.95 -8.05
C ALA A 779 -19.01 -17.73 -8.61
N LEU A 780 -19.44 -16.47 -8.76
CA LEU A 780 -20.70 -16.13 -9.42
C LEU A 780 -20.71 -16.61 -10.88
N SER A 781 -19.61 -16.40 -11.60
CA SER A 781 -19.48 -16.86 -12.98
C SER A 781 -19.60 -18.37 -13.10
N HIS A 782 -19.00 -19.12 -12.17
CA HIS A 782 -19.18 -20.58 -12.08
C HIS A 782 -20.62 -20.99 -11.73
N ALA A 783 -21.31 -20.21 -10.87
CA ALA A 783 -22.71 -20.48 -10.51
C ALA A 783 -23.67 -20.21 -11.69
N VAL A 784 -23.52 -19.07 -12.38
CA VAL A 784 -24.51 -18.52 -13.32
C VAL A 784 -24.15 -18.79 -14.79
N GLY A 785 -22.87 -19.10 -15.07
CA GLY A 785 -22.40 -19.31 -16.45
C GLY A 785 -22.13 -18.00 -17.21
N LYS A 786 -22.05 -16.85 -16.54
CA LYS A 786 -21.80 -15.55 -17.16
C LYS A 786 -20.76 -14.75 -16.37
N ARG A 787 -19.86 -14.03 -17.06
CA ARG A 787 -18.85 -13.18 -16.45
C ARG A 787 -19.40 -11.82 -16.04
N PHE A 788 -18.91 -11.28 -14.91
CA PHE A 788 -19.32 -9.98 -14.38
C PHE A 788 -18.09 -9.08 -14.25
N TYR A 789 -18.15 -7.93 -14.91
CA TYR A 789 -17.08 -6.92 -14.95
C TYR A 789 -17.50 -5.58 -14.36
N HIS A 790 -18.79 -5.44 -13.97
CA HIS A 790 -19.37 -4.21 -13.46
C HIS A 790 -19.84 -4.43 -12.01
N TYR A 791 -19.16 -3.84 -11.08
CA TYR A 791 -19.44 -3.92 -9.65
C TYR A 791 -20.36 -2.79 -9.17
N PRO A 792 -21.15 -3.02 -8.10
CA PRO A 792 -21.40 -4.31 -7.48
C PRO A 792 -22.21 -5.22 -8.39
N VAL A 793 -22.07 -6.55 -8.21
CA VAL A 793 -22.92 -7.54 -8.90
C VAL A 793 -24.21 -7.69 -8.11
N THR A 794 -25.17 -6.83 -8.40
CA THR A 794 -26.45 -6.77 -7.70
C THR A 794 -27.36 -7.97 -8.03
N PRO A 795 -28.34 -8.30 -7.17
CA PRO A 795 -29.34 -9.33 -7.46
C PRO A 795 -30.05 -9.12 -8.80
N GLN A 796 -30.27 -7.87 -9.21
CA GLN A 796 -30.89 -7.54 -10.48
C GLN A 796 -29.99 -7.96 -11.68
N LYS A 797 -28.70 -7.64 -11.64
CA LYS A 797 -27.72 -8.05 -12.66
C LYS A 797 -27.63 -9.58 -12.78
N ILE A 798 -27.73 -10.28 -11.66
CA ILE A 798 -27.73 -11.76 -11.64
C ILE A 798 -29.00 -12.34 -12.28
N LYS A 799 -30.16 -11.77 -11.98
CA LYS A 799 -31.43 -12.20 -12.62
C LYS A 799 -31.41 -11.99 -14.13
N GLU A 800 -30.90 -10.87 -14.59
CA GLU A 800 -30.72 -10.57 -16.01
C GLU A 800 -29.78 -11.57 -16.68
N ALA A 801 -28.68 -11.94 -16.01
CA ALA A 801 -27.74 -12.94 -16.51
C ALA A 801 -28.39 -14.33 -16.63
N LEU A 802 -29.16 -14.75 -15.61
CA LEU A 802 -29.87 -16.03 -15.61
C LEU A 802 -30.94 -16.10 -16.71
N SER A 803 -31.69 -15.00 -16.94
CA SER A 803 -32.71 -14.97 -18.01
C SER A 803 -32.12 -15.08 -19.40
N GLN A 804 -30.98 -14.43 -19.66
CA GLN A 804 -30.24 -14.50 -20.94
C GLN A 804 -29.69 -15.91 -21.19
N THR A 805 -29.18 -16.58 -20.16
CA THR A 805 -28.69 -17.97 -20.25
C THR A 805 -29.82 -18.93 -20.58
N ALA A 806 -30.98 -18.77 -19.95
CA ALA A 806 -32.15 -19.58 -20.25
C ALA A 806 -32.63 -19.39 -21.72
N SER A 807 -32.67 -18.16 -22.21
CA SER A 807 -33.06 -17.85 -23.61
C SER A 807 -32.11 -18.44 -24.63
N SER A 808 -30.80 -18.45 -24.35
CA SER A 808 -29.80 -19.05 -25.26
C SER A 808 -29.87 -20.58 -25.31
N VAL A 809 -30.22 -21.23 -24.22
CA VAL A 809 -30.45 -22.69 -24.19
C VAL A 809 -31.68 -23.05 -25.00
N VAL A 810 -32.80 -22.36 -24.82
CA VAL A 810 -34.07 -22.61 -25.57
C VAL A 810 -33.86 -22.38 -27.07
N SER A 811 -33.14 -21.35 -27.48
CA SER A 811 -32.81 -21.10 -28.90
C SER A 811 -31.87 -22.16 -29.48
N GLY A 812 -30.90 -22.65 -28.66
CA GLY A 812 -29.99 -23.74 -29.08
C GLY A 812 -30.69 -25.11 -29.19
N GLU A 813 -31.65 -25.43 -28.35
CA GLU A 813 -32.48 -26.63 -28.44
C GLU A 813 -33.40 -26.55 -29.64
N ALA A 814 -34.06 -25.42 -29.88
CA ALA A 814 -34.91 -25.22 -31.06
C ALA A 814 -34.14 -25.34 -32.39
N LEU A 815 -32.87 -24.86 -32.44
CA LEU A 815 -31.96 -25.01 -33.57
C LEU A 815 -31.52 -26.47 -33.77
N ARG A 816 -31.30 -27.24 -32.70
CA ARG A 816 -30.95 -28.67 -32.76
C ARG A 816 -32.13 -29.52 -33.19
N GLU A 817 -33.36 -29.21 -32.71
CA GLU A 817 -34.58 -29.87 -33.20
C GLU A 817 -34.87 -29.58 -34.65
N GLN A 818 -34.62 -28.33 -35.15
CA GLN A 818 -34.72 -28.02 -36.58
C GLN A 818 -33.65 -28.74 -37.43
N GLN A 819 -32.45 -28.92 -36.92
CA GLN A 819 -31.40 -29.68 -37.64
C GLN A 819 -31.60 -31.20 -37.55
N ALA A 820 -32.27 -31.71 -36.54
CA ALA A 820 -32.62 -33.13 -36.43
C ALA A 820 -33.84 -33.51 -37.28
N ASN A 821 -34.68 -32.53 -37.67
CA ASN A 821 -35.86 -32.71 -38.51
C ASN A 821 -35.60 -32.36 -40.02
N GLN A 822 -34.37 -32.00 -40.37
CA GLN A 822 -33.89 -31.93 -41.76
C GLN A 822 -32.94 -33.12 -42.07
#